data_dd3252e67ba35ddad2144f52891707f0
#
_entry.id   dd3252e67ba35ddad2144f52891707f0
#
_cell.length_a   1.000
_cell.length_b   1.000
_cell.length_c   1.000
_cell.angle_alpha   90.00
_cell.angle_beta   90.00
_cell.angle_gamma   90.00
#
_symmetry.space_group_name_H-M   'P 1'
#
loop_
_entity.id
_entity.type
_entity.pdbx_description
1 polymer ?
#
loop_
_entity_poly.entity_id
_entity_poly.type
_entity_poly.pdbx_seq_one_letter_code
_entity_poly.pdbx_strand_id
1 'polypeptide(L)'
;MTETVGKAAGGAATARELTFRGIALGGAITLLFTAANVYLGLKVGLTFATSIPAAVISMAILRVFRDSTIWENNIVQTVASAAGTLAAIIFVLPGLVMIGWWQGFPYWTTAAITGTGGILGVLFSVPLRRALVVDTPLPYPEGHAAAEVLRVGSGSREGAEESAKGLSVLVWNALASVGFAVLTQTRLVAGEAAVWFRTGAGATGISGGLSFALLGVGHLVGLSVGMAMFLGLAVGWWVLLPLLTAQAPQASDLAAWAGGIFSSQVRFFGAGVIGVAAVWTLLRIAGPVVGGVRSAIAASRARNAGHALALEERDLPISGVLLGSLAVLVPIAILLWSVIAGGPLAGSEAVLIAGAVVFVVVFGLLIAAVCGYMAGLIGASNSPVSGIGILSVVAASLMLVGLFGRDQDAGTTEALVAYALIVTGVVFGVATISNDNLQDLKTGQLVGATPWKQQVALVIGVVFGSLVIPPVLDLLNTAFGFAGAPGAGPNALPAPQAALISALAKGVLGGDLNWTMIGWGAAAGVCFIVLDEVLGRLGKLRLPPLGVGIGIYLPMSAILPVVIGSVIGHFYEAWADRRGDAEFARRMGVLTATGLIVGESLWGVAFAGIVAASGSDAPMALVGDGFATPALVGGTILFLALTAFLYRRTRKLVG
;
A
#
# COMPACT_ATOMS: atom_id res chain seq x y z
N MET A 1 -11.76 -30.94 29.51
CA MET A 1 -11.16 -30.29 28.30
C MET A 1 -9.65 -30.02 28.44
N THR A 2 -8.95 -30.73 29.32
CA THR A 2 -7.51 -30.53 29.64
C THR A 2 -6.61 -31.67 29.17
N GLU A 3 -7.14 -32.73 28.52
CA GLU A 3 -6.32 -33.87 28.09
C GLU A 3 -5.93 -33.91 26.60
N THR A 4 -6.50 -33.04 25.78
CA THR A 4 -6.19 -32.98 24.34
C THR A 4 -5.03 -32.04 23.97
N VAL A 5 -4.59 -31.16 24.88
CA VAL A 5 -3.48 -30.23 24.66
C VAL A 5 -2.10 -30.89 24.81
N GLY A 6 -2.02 -31.99 25.57
CA GLY A 6 -0.73 -32.64 25.88
C GLY A 6 -0.13 -33.51 24.75
N LYS A 7 -0.90 -33.87 23.71
CA LYS A 7 -0.41 -34.73 22.60
C LYS A 7 0.12 -33.95 21.40
N ALA A 8 -0.18 -32.66 21.29
CA ALA A 8 0.35 -31.80 20.21
C ALA A 8 1.82 -31.38 20.42
N ALA A 9 2.30 -31.34 21.67
CA ALA A 9 3.64 -30.87 22.00
C ALA A 9 4.79 -31.82 21.59
N GLY A 10 4.51 -33.12 21.42
CA GLY A 10 5.53 -34.12 21.04
C GLY A 10 5.82 -34.18 19.52
N GLY A 11 4.91 -33.72 18.66
CA GLY A 11 5.04 -33.75 17.21
C GLY A 11 5.68 -32.51 16.58
N ALA A 12 5.72 -31.39 17.31
CA ALA A 12 6.18 -30.11 16.79
C ALA A 12 7.69 -30.02 16.55
N ALA A 13 8.49 -30.86 17.20
CA ALA A 13 9.96 -30.82 17.11
C ALA A 13 10.51 -31.29 15.73
N THR A 14 9.72 -31.95 14.89
CA THR A 14 10.12 -32.50 13.58
C THR A 14 9.29 -32.00 12.40
N ALA A 15 8.28 -31.16 12.63
CA ALA A 15 7.43 -30.66 11.56
C ALA A 15 8.18 -29.73 10.60
N ARG A 16 8.04 -30.00 9.30
CA ARG A 16 8.62 -29.18 8.24
C ARG A 16 7.86 -27.87 8.11
N GLU A 17 8.49 -26.76 8.50
CA GLU A 17 7.93 -25.43 8.34
C GLU A 17 8.54 -24.73 7.12
N LEU A 18 9.87 -24.53 7.14
CA LEU A 18 10.63 -23.89 6.06
C LEU A 18 11.05 -24.94 5.04
N THR A 19 10.27 -25.08 3.96
CA THR A 19 10.52 -26.03 2.89
C THR A 19 10.87 -25.33 1.59
N PHE A 20 11.68 -25.97 0.73
CA PHE A 20 12.01 -25.40 -0.58
C PHE A 20 10.77 -25.15 -1.43
N ARG A 21 9.80 -26.12 -1.45
CA ARG A 21 8.54 -25.96 -2.20
C ARG A 21 7.69 -24.81 -1.65
N GLY A 22 7.66 -24.62 -0.32
CA GLY A 22 6.98 -23.50 0.32
C GLY A 22 7.60 -22.17 -0.07
N ILE A 23 8.94 -22.05 -0.04
CA ILE A 23 9.65 -20.85 -0.49
C ILE A 23 9.41 -20.59 -1.98
N ALA A 24 9.49 -21.61 -2.83
CA ALA A 24 9.26 -21.46 -4.27
C ALA A 24 7.82 -21.02 -4.57
N LEU A 25 6.82 -21.60 -3.90
CA LEU A 25 5.42 -21.19 -4.03
C LEU A 25 5.21 -19.78 -3.50
N GLY A 26 5.78 -19.43 -2.34
CA GLY A 26 5.77 -18.07 -1.81
C GLY A 26 6.37 -17.07 -2.78
N GLY A 27 7.50 -17.41 -3.41
CA GLY A 27 8.13 -16.59 -4.45
C GLY A 27 7.26 -16.39 -5.70
N ALA A 28 6.57 -17.47 -6.15
CA ALA A 28 5.64 -17.36 -7.28
C ALA A 28 4.42 -16.48 -6.96
N ILE A 29 3.86 -16.60 -5.75
CA ILE A 29 2.76 -15.75 -5.27
C ILE A 29 3.23 -14.31 -5.09
N THR A 30 4.49 -14.12 -4.66
CA THR A 30 5.14 -12.81 -4.57
C THR A 30 5.13 -12.08 -5.91
N LEU A 31 5.56 -12.75 -6.98
CA LEU A 31 5.56 -12.15 -8.32
C LEU A 31 4.18 -11.61 -8.70
N LEU A 32 3.14 -12.39 -8.44
CA LEU A 32 1.76 -12.04 -8.73
C LEU A 32 1.29 -10.82 -7.92
N PHE A 33 1.41 -10.86 -6.61
CA PHE A 33 0.86 -9.81 -5.73
C PHE A 33 1.70 -8.55 -5.71
N THR A 34 3.03 -8.66 -5.83
CA THR A 34 3.90 -7.49 -5.93
C THR A 34 3.60 -6.71 -7.20
N ALA A 35 3.50 -7.38 -8.36
CA ALA A 35 3.16 -6.72 -9.62
C ALA A 35 1.77 -6.06 -9.56
N ALA A 36 0.78 -6.74 -8.99
CA ALA A 36 -0.56 -6.18 -8.81
C ALA A 36 -0.56 -4.95 -7.89
N ASN A 37 0.14 -4.99 -6.75
CA ASN A 37 0.23 -3.87 -5.82
C ASN A 37 1.02 -2.69 -6.41
N VAL A 38 2.08 -2.93 -7.18
CA VAL A 38 2.82 -1.88 -7.88
C VAL A 38 1.90 -1.12 -8.84
N TYR A 39 1.19 -1.82 -9.71
CA TYR A 39 0.27 -1.19 -10.66
C TYR A 39 -0.87 -0.43 -9.94
N LEU A 40 -1.54 -1.08 -8.99
CA LEU A 40 -2.63 -0.47 -8.24
C LEU A 40 -2.18 0.78 -7.48
N GLY A 41 -1.07 0.70 -6.77
CA GLY A 41 -0.56 1.81 -5.99
C GLY A 41 -0.13 3.01 -6.84
N LEU A 42 0.42 2.78 -8.02
CA LEU A 42 0.70 3.85 -8.99
C LEU A 42 -0.57 4.47 -9.57
N LYS A 43 -1.63 3.68 -9.72
CA LYS A 43 -2.91 4.15 -10.23
C LYS A 43 -3.69 4.99 -9.21
N VAL A 44 -3.72 4.58 -7.94
CA VAL A 44 -4.61 5.17 -6.92
C VAL A 44 -3.94 5.57 -5.60
N GLY A 45 -2.66 5.27 -5.42
CA GLY A 45 -1.95 5.58 -4.17
C GLY A 45 -2.35 4.71 -2.98
N LEU A 46 -2.90 3.52 -3.22
CA LEU A 46 -3.29 2.54 -2.21
C LEU A 46 -2.76 1.16 -2.59
N THR A 47 -2.43 0.35 -1.58
CA THR A 47 -2.07 -1.06 -1.71
C THR A 47 -3.06 -1.91 -0.91
N PHE A 48 -3.12 -3.21 -1.19
CA PHE A 48 -3.98 -4.14 -0.46
C PHE A 48 -3.15 -5.22 0.24
N ALA A 49 -3.67 -5.72 1.37
CA ALA A 49 -3.02 -6.80 2.11
C ALA A 49 -3.12 -8.12 1.34
N THR A 50 -2.02 -8.84 1.26
CA THR A 50 -1.90 -10.08 0.49
C THR A 50 -1.92 -11.35 1.34
N SER A 51 -1.90 -11.22 2.67
CA SER A 51 -1.83 -12.33 3.65
C SER A 51 -2.96 -13.34 3.47
N ILE A 52 -4.23 -12.89 3.46
CA ILE A 52 -5.39 -13.78 3.34
C ILE A 52 -5.45 -14.46 1.97
N PRO A 53 -5.34 -13.74 0.83
CA PRO A 53 -5.32 -14.37 -0.48
C PRO A 53 -4.15 -15.34 -0.66
N ALA A 54 -2.97 -15.01 -0.15
CA ALA A 54 -1.81 -15.87 -0.21
C ALA A 54 -2.02 -17.18 0.59
N ALA A 55 -2.62 -17.09 1.78
CA ALA A 55 -2.98 -18.26 2.58
C ALA A 55 -3.96 -19.18 1.82
N VAL A 56 -5.02 -18.60 1.22
CA VAL A 56 -6.01 -19.37 0.44
C VAL A 56 -5.37 -20.08 -0.76
N ILE A 57 -4.52 -19.35 -1.52
CA ILE A 57 -3.81 -19.93 -2.68
C ILE A 57 -2.85 -21.03 -2.21
N SER A 58 -2.07 -20.76 -1.16
CA SER A 58 -1.13 -21.73 -0.59
C SER A 58 -1.82 -23.03 -0.21
N MET A 59 -2.88 -22.96 0.58
CA MET A 59 -3.63 -24.14 1.02
C MET A 59 -4.27 -24.89 -0.16
N ALA A 60 -4.80 -24.18 -1.14
CA ALA A 60 -5.40 -24.80 -2.31
C ALA A 60 -4.36 -25.57 -3.16
N ILE A 61 -3.13 -25.07 -3.27
CA ILE A 61 -2.05 -25.70 -4.03
C ILE A 61 -1.36 -26.79 -3.22
N LEU A 62 -0.95 -26.51 -1.98
CA LEU A 62 -0.16 -27.43 -1.16
C LEU A 62 -0.96 -28.65 -0.70
N ARG A 63 -2.29 -28.60 -0.69
CA ARG A 63 -3.13 -29.79 -0.38
C ARG A 63 -2.90 -30.99 -1.30
N VAL A 64 -2.32 -30.79 -2.48
CA VAL A 64 -1.92 -31.87 -3.39
C VAL A 64 -0.84 -32.73 -2.76
N PHE A 65 -0.06 -32.17 -1.85
CA PHE A 65 1.00 -32.89 -1.13
C PHE A 65 0.49 -33.39 0.22
N ARG A 66 0.57 -34.72 0.42
CA ARG A 66 0.06 -35.38 1.64
C ARG A 66 0.78 -34.99 2.93
N ASP A 67 2.00 -34.49 2.83
CA ASP A 67 2.87 -34.06 3.93
C ASP A 67 2.84 -32.54 4.17
N SER A 68 1.90 -31.82 3.55
CA SER A 68 1.69 -30.40 3.74
C SER A 68 1.24 -30.10 5.17
N THR A 69 1.80 -29.05 5.78
CA THR A 69 1.50 -28.62 7.15
C THR A 69 0.91 -27.20 7.18
N ILE A 70 0.20 -26.88 8.27
CA ILE A 70 -0.27 -25.51 8.51
C ILE A 70 0.89 -24.52 8.60
N TRP A 71 2.01 -24.91 9.16
CA TRP A 71 3.21 -24.09 9.31
C TRP A 71 3.88 -23.84 7.96
N GLU A 72 3.91 -24.82 7.06
CA GLU A 72 4.40 -24.63 5.68
C GLU A 72 3.53 -23.59 4.93
N ASN A 73 2.21 -23.69 5.04
CA ASN A 73 1.28 -22.72 4.47
C ASN A 73 1.46 -21.33 5.09
N ASN A 74 1.73 -21.24 6.39
CA ASN A 74 2.05 -19.98 7.05
C ASN A 74 3.34 -19.35 6.51
N ILE A 75 4.40 -20.15 6.24
CA ILE A 75 5.64 -19.64 5.62
C ILE A 75 5.36 -19.12 4.20
N VAL A 76 4.58 -19.81 3.38
CA VAL A 76 4.19 -19.34 2.04
C VAL A 76 3.48 -18.01 2.12
N GLN A 77 2.50 -17.90 3.00
CA GLN A 77 1.73 -16.67 3.24
C GLN A 77 2.66 -15.53 3.70
N THR A 78 3.57 -15.80 4.62
CA THR A 78 4.53 -14.83 5.16
C THR A 78 5.48 -14.29 4.06
N VAL A 79 6.04 -15.16 3.21
CA VAL A 79 6.90 -14.76 2.08
C VAL A 79 6.15 -13.85 1.11
N ALA A 80 4.92 -14.23 0.75
CA ALA A 80 4.11 -13.49 -0.19
C ALA A 80 3.59 -12.16 0.39
N SER A 81 3.27 -12.13 1.69
CA SER A 81 2.82 -10.93 2.40
C SER A 81 3.91 -9.86 2.45
N ALA A 82 5.10 -10.24 2.92
CA ALA A 82 6.23 -9.31 3.01
C ALA A 82 6.56 -8.64 1.67
N ALA A 83 6.61 -9.41 0.60
CA ALA A 83 6.89 -8.88 -0.73
C ALA A 83 5.76 -8.00 -1.28
N GLY A 84 4.51 -8.41 -1.08
CA GLY A 84 3.34 -7.64 -1.50
C GLY A 84 3.28 -6.28 -0.81
N THR A 85 3.65 -6.22 0.47
CA THR A 85 3.69 -5.00 1.26
C THR A 85 4.88 -4.12 0.90
N LEU A 86 6.05 -4.70 0.59
CA LEU A 86 7.22 -3.96 0.12
C LEU A 86 6.93 -3.17 -1.17
N ALA A 87 5.97 -3.62 -1.97
CA ALA A 87 5.51 -2.90 -3.16
C ALA A 87 5.08 -1.45 -2.88
N ALA A 88 4.70 -1.10 -1.65
CA ALA A 88 4.35 0.27 -1.27
C ALA A 88 5.53 1.26 -1.41
N ILE A 89 6.77 0.81 -1.64
CA ILE A 89 7.92 1.66 -1.98
C ILE A 89 7.68 2.55 -3.20
N ILE A 90 6.72 2.17 -4.06
CA ILE A 90 6.24 2.99 -5.20
C ILE A 90 5.64 4.33 -4.79
N PHE A 91 5.36 4.53 -3.52
CA PHE A 91 4.93 5.83 -3.00
C PHE A 91 6.08 6.85 -2.91
N VAL A 92 7.31 6.42 -3.08
CA VAL A 92 8.51 7.27 -3.00
C VAL A 92 9.32 7.24 -4.30
N LEU A 93 9.70 6.05 -4.79
CA LEU A 93 10.68 5.92 -5.87
C LEU A 93 10.29 6.57 -7.20
N PRO A 94 9.03 6.54 -7.67
CA PRO A 94 8.64 7.25 -8.89
C PRO A 94 8.87 8.76 -8.80
N GLY A 95 8.95 9.31 -7.57
CA GLY A 95 9.33 10.70 -7.35
C GLY A 95 10.67 11.08 -7.97
N LEU A 96 11.64 10.15 -8.03
CA LEU A 96 12.95 10.37 -8.67
C LEU A 96 12.83 10.56 -10.19
N VAL A 97 11.89 9.89 -10.83
CA VAL A 97 11.56 10.09 -12.25
C VAL A 97 10.77 11.40 -12.43
N MET A 98 9.83 11.68 -11.55
CA MET A 98 9.00 12.90 -11.59
C MET A 98 9.80 14.19 -11.42
N ILE A 99 10.92 14.16 -10.67
CA ILE A 99 11.81 15.31 -10.54
C ILE A 99 12.82 15.42 -11.69
N GLY A 100 12.88 14.41 -12.59
CA GLY A 100 13.83 14.37 -13.71
C GLY A 100 15.19 13.78 -13.37
N TRP A 101 15.43 13.34 -12.11
CA TRP A 101 16.70 12.76 -11.67
C TRP A 101 16.97 11.39 -12.31
N TRP A 102 15.93 10.57 -12.45
CA TRP A 102 15.97 9.31 -13.17
C TRP A 102 15.13 9.36 -14.43
N GLN A 103 15.60 8.71 -15.51
CA GLN A 103 14.82 8.52 -16.74
C GLN A 103 14.09 7.15 -16.75
N GLY A 104 14.60 6.19 -15.99
CA GLY A 104 14.06 4.86 -15.75
C GLY A 104 14.45 4.39 -14.35
N PHE A 105 14.21 3.13 -14.03
CA PHE A 105 14.56 2.58 -12.72
C PHE A 105 15.85 1.74 -12.80
N PRO A 106 17.03 2.27 -12.37
CA PRO A 106 18.24 1.48 -12.35
C PRO A 106 18.06 0.24 -11.47
N TYR A 107 18.10 -0.95 -12.09
CA TYR A 107 17.69 -2.21 -11.46
C TYR A 107 18.33 -2.43 -10.08
N TRP A 108 19.68 -2.41 -10.02
CA TRP A 108 20.39 -2.71 -8.77
C TRP A 108 20.24 -1.62 -7.71
N THR A 109 20.16 -0.36 -8.12
CA THR A 109 19.95 0.78 -7.20
C THR A 109 18.56 0.69 -6.58
N THR A 110 17.54 0.45 -7.40
CA THR A 110 16.16 0.28 -6.96
C THR A 110 16.02 -0.94 -6.06
N ALA A 111 16.62 -2.08 -6.43
CA ALA A 111 16.65 -3.30 -5.63
C ALA A 111 17.39 -3.10 -4.30
N ALA A 112 18.48 -2.33 -4.29
CA ALA A 112 19.23 -2.02 -3.08
C ALA A 112 18.42 -1.15 -2.11
N ILE A 113 17.75 -0.08 -2.59
CA ILE A 113 16.89 0.76 -1.75
C ILE A 113 15.78 -0.07 -1.12
N THR A 114 15.05 -0.83 -1.94
CA THR A 114 13.92 -1.64 -1.49
C THR A 114 14.35 -2.78 -0.57
N GLY A 115 15.39 -3.50 -0.95
CA GLY A 115 15.88 -4.66 -0.20
C GLY A 115 16.49 -4.28 1.14
N THR A 116 17.35 -3.27 1.16
CA THR A 116 18.01 -2.83 2.42
C THR A 116 17.01 -2.23 3.40
N GLY A 117 16.10 -1.37 2.92
CA GLY A 117 15.02 -0.82 3.75
C GLY A 117 14.12 -1.92 4.29
N GLY A 118 13.69 -2.84 3.44
CA GLY A 118 12.85 -3.96 3.85
C GLY A 118 13.51 -4.91 4.85
N ILE A 119 14.79 -5.30 4.63
CA ILE A 119 15.52 -6.16 5.57
C ILE A 119 15.70 -5.47 6.92
N LEU A 120 16.04 -4.16 6.95
CA LEU A 120 16.07 -3.40 8.21
C LEU A 120 14.70 -3.39 8.89
N GLY A 121 13.59 -3.27 8.14
CA GLY A 121 12.23 -3.35 8.67
C GLY A 121 11.94 -4.69 9.35
N VAL A 122 12.38 -5.81 8.75
CA VAL A 122 12.30 -7.12 9.41
C VAL A 122 13.14 -7.12 10.69
N LEU A 123 14.40 -6.73 10.62
CA LEU A 123 15.33 -6.79 11.76
C LEU A 123 14.87 -5.88 12.91
N PHE A 124 14.35 -4.69 12.63
CA PHE A 124 13.84 -3.77 13.63
C PHE A 124 12.52 -4.25 14.26
N SER A 125 11.72 -5.04 13.54
CA SER A 125 10.48 -5.61 14.08
C SER A 125 10.73 -6.82 14.99
N VAL A 126 11.86 -7.53 14.88
CA VAL A 126 12.17 -8.70 15.74
C VAL A 126 12.14 -8.37 17.23
N PRO A 127 12.87 -7.36 17.75
CA PRO A 127 12.80 -7.01 19.17
C PRO A 127 11.44 -6.46 19.60
N LEU A 128 10.65 -5.92 18.65
CA LEU A 128 9.31 -5.39 18.89
C LEU A 128 8.25 -6.49 19.01
N ARG A 129 8.51 -7.69 18.44
CA ARG A 129 7.54 -8.80 18.44
C ARG A 129 7.02 -9.15 19.82
N ARG A 130 7.90 -9.36 20.79
CA ARG A 130 7.44 -9.70 22.17
C ARG A 130 6.56 -8.62 22.74
N ALA A 131 6.98 -7.40 22.53
CA ALA A 131 6.37 -6.19 22.97
C ALA A 131 4.96 -5.98 22.42
N LEU A 132 4.87 -6.09 21.12
CA LEU A 132 3.69 -5.67 20.37
C LEU A 132 2.80 -6.83 19.93
N VAL A 133 3.31 -8.10 19.92
CA VAL A 133 2.53 -9.27 19.47
C VAL A 133 2.17 -10.22 20.62
N VAL A 134 3.14 -10.51 21.51
CA VAL A 134 2.97 -11.53 22.55
C VAL A 134 2.33 -10.94 23.81
N ASP A 135 2.91 -9.84 24.32
CA ASP A 135 2.57 -9.25 25.62
C ASP A 135 1.60 -8.06 25.52
N THR A 136 0.68 -8.10 24.56
CA THR A 136 -0.18 -6.97 24.22
C THR A 136 -1.64 -7.40 23.99
N PRO A 137 -2.63 -6.55 24.36
CA PRO A 137 -4.02 -6.75 24.02
C PRO A 137 -4.38 -6.25 22.60
N LEU A 138 -3.41 -5.95 21.73
CA LEU A 138 -3.67 -5.44 20.39
C LEU A 138 -4.47 -6.45 19.56
N PRO A 139 -5.50 -6.01 18.81
CA PRO A 139 -6.44 -6.90 18.14
C PRO A 139 -5.89 -7.66 16.94
N TYR A 140 -4.87 -7.15 16.24
CA TYR A 140 -4.29 -7.76 15.03
C TYR A 140 -5.33 -8.32 14.06
N PRO A 141 -6.24 -7.51 13.49
CA PRO A 141 -7.39 -8.01 12.74
C PRO A 141 -7.01 -8.90 11.54
N GLU A 142 -5.98 -8.52 10.79
CA GLU A 142 -5.53 -9.28 9.62
C GLU A 142 -4.78 -10.55 10.04
N GLY A 143 -3.96 -10.49 11.09
CA GLY A 143 -3.25 -11.63 11.64
C GLY A 143 -4.19 -12.71 12.19
N HIS A 144 -5.27 -12.30 12.88
CA HIS A 144 -6.32 -13.22 13.33
C HIS A 144 -7.07 -13.83 12.14
N ALA A 145 -7.47 -13.02 11.16
CA ALA A 145 -8.18 -13.51 9.98
C ALA A 145 -7.33 -14.51 9.16
N ALA A 146 -6.04 -14.22 8.96
CA ALA A 146 -5.12 -15.12 8.26
C ALA A 146 -4.92 -16.44 9.03
N ALA A 147 -4.78 -16.38 10.37
CA ALA A 147 -4.64 -17.57 11.21
C ALA A 147 -5.90 -18.44 11.16
N GLU A 148 -7.09 -17.83 11.16
CA GLU A 148 -8.35 -18.57 11.04
C GLU A 148 -8.46 -19.27 9.69
N VAL A 149 -8.13 -18.58 8.60
CA VAL A 149 -8.07 -19.17 7.26
C VAL A 149 -7.16 -20.40 7.23
N LEU A 150 -5.95 -20.29 7.83
CA LEU A 150 -4.98 -21.39 7.89
C LEU A 150 -5.49 -22.57 8.73
N ARG A 151 -6.15 -22.31 9.87
CA ARG A 151 -6.70 -23.34 10.76
C ARG A 151 -7.85 -24.09 10.10
N VAL A 152 -8.82 -23.35 9.54
CA VAL A 152 -9.97 -23.94 8.84
C VAL A 152 -9.49 -24.77 7.66
N GLY A 153 -8.61 -24.23 6.82
CA GLY A 153 -8.14 -24.89 5.61
C GLY A 153 -7.29 -26.15 5.85
N SER A 154 -6.65 -26.25 7.02
CA SER A 154 -5.76 -27.38 7.34
C SER A 154 -6.41 -28.46 8.21
N GLY A 155 -7.53 -28.18 8.86
CA GLY A 155 -8.06 -29.00 9.96
C GLY A 155 -9.09 -30.04 9.57
N SER A 156 -9.79 -29.91 8.43
CA SER A 156 -10.88 -30.79 8.06
C SER A 156 -11.12 -30.88 6.55
N ARG A 157 -11.90 -31.89 6.12
CA ARG A 157 -12.35 -31.99 4.72
C ARG A 157 -13.23 -30.80 4.32
N GLU A 158 -14.06 -30.31 5.24
CA GLU A 158 -14.90 -29.12 5.06
C GLU A 158 -14.05 -27.87 4.86
N GLY A 159 -12.99 -27.65 5.65
CA GLY A 159 -12.06 -26.54 5.49
C GLY A 159 -11.29 -26.57 4.15
N ALA A 160 -10.98 -27.78 3.64
CA ALA A 160 -10.41 -27.92 2.31
C ALA A 160 -11.41 -27.53 1.20
N GLU A 161 -12.70 -27.81 1.37
CA GLU A 161 -13.76 -27.37 0.46
C GLU A 161 -13.98 -25.84 0.52
N GLU A 162 -13.92 -25.24 1.71
CA GLU A 162 -13.98 -23.78 1.87
C GLU A 162 -12.80 -23.08 1.19
N SER A 163 -11.59 -23.61 1.33
CA SER A 163 -10.41 -23.07 0.66
C SER A 163 -10.53 -23.15 -0.85
N ALA A 164 -11.09 -24.25 -1.38
CA ALA A 164 -11.37 -24.42 -2.81
C ALA A 164 -12.44 -23.43 -3.31
N LYS A 165 -13.51 -23.21 -2.54
CA LYS A 165 -14.53 -22.18 -2.83
C LYS A 165 -13.89 -20.78 -2.84
N GLY A 166 -13.05 -20.48 -1.84
CA GLY A 166 -12.34 -19.20 -1.75
C GLY A 166 -11.43 -18.96 -2.96
N LEU A 167 -10.63 -19.95 -3.35
CA LEU A 167 -9.81 -19.86 -4.57
C LEU A 167 -10.69 -19.67 -5.82
N SER A 168 -11.80 -20.40 -5.93
CA SER A 168 -12.74 -20.23 -7.04
C SER A 168 -13.31 -18.83 -7.10
N VAL A 169 -13.68 -18.24 -5.96
CA VAL A 169 -14.16 -16.85 -5.90
C VAL A 169 -13.07 -15.89 -6.38
N LEU A 170 -11.86 -16.00 -5.87
CA LEU A 170 -10.73 -15.14 -6.24
C LEU A 170 -10.45 -15.24 -7.75
N VAL A 171 -10.29 -16.44 -8.29
CA VAL A 171 -9.94 -16.67 -9.70
C VAL A 171 -11.04 -16.18 -10.65
N TRP A 172 -12.30 -16.48 -10.40
CA TRP A 172 -13.38 -16.06 -11.28
C TRP A 172 -13.59 -14.54 -11.28
N ASN A 173 -13.44 -13.88 -10.13
CA ASN A 173 -13.49 -12.43 -10.06
C ASN A 173 -12.27 -11.80 -10.76
N ALA A 174 -11.08 -12.40 -10.64
CA ALA A 174 -9.89 -11.95 -11.36
C ALA A 174 -10.07 -12.09 -12.88
N LEU A 175 -10.57 -13.23 -13.35
CA LEU A 175 -10.82 -13.46 -14.79
C LEU A 175 -11.87 -12.50 -15.36
N ALA A 176 -12.94 -12.23 -14.62
CA ALA A 176 -13.97 -11.25 -15.03
C ALA A 176 -13.38 -9.83 -15.11
N SER A 177 -12.54 -9.46 -14.15
CA SER A 177 -11.84 -8.17 -14.13
C SER A 177 -10.85 -8.04 -15.28
N VAL A 178 -10.03 -9.09 -15.56
CA VAL A 178 -9.17 -9.16 -16.76
C VAL A 178 -9.99 -9.01 -18.03
N GLY A 179 -11.08 -9.76 -18.17
CA GLY A 179 -11.93 -9.72 -19.37
C GLY A 179 -12.47 -8.32 -19.66
N PHE A 180 -12.96 -7.62 -18.63
CA PHE A 180 -13.40 -6.24 -18.76
C PHE A 180 -12.25 -5.29 -19.12
N ALA A 181 -11.09 -5.42 -18.45
CA ALA A 181 -9.92 -4.61 -18.74
C ALA A 181 -9.38 -4.83 -20.17
N VAL A 182 -9.43 -6.07 -20.69
CA VAL A 182 -9.12 -6.36 -22.11
C VAL A 182 -10.08 -5.60 -23.03
N LEU A 183 -11.39 -5.65 -22.75
CA LEU A 183 -12.39 -4.94 -23.56
C LEU A 183 -12.18 -3.42 -23.55
N THR A 184 -11.75 -2.83 -22.44
CA THR A 184 -11.41 -1.40 -22.40
C THR A 184 -10.21 -1.06 -23.30
N GLN A 185 -9.19 -1.91 -23.36
CA GLN A 185 -8.02 -1.70 -24.22
C GLN A 185 -8.32 -1.89 -25.70
N THR A 186 -9.35 -2.67 -26.05
CA THR A 186 -9.85 -2.75 -27.43
C THR A 186 -10.71 -1.55 -27.83
N ARG A 187 -11.01 -0.63 -26.92
CA ARG A 187 -11.92 0.50 -27.06
C ARG A 187 -13.39 0.12 -27.34
N LEU A 188 -13.74 -1.17 -27.24
CA LEU A 188 -15.14 -1.63 -27.37
C LEU A 188 -16.02 -1.18 -26.19
N VAL A 189 -15.42 -0.98 -25.02
CA VAL A 189 -16.04 -0.37 -23.86
C VAL A 189 -15.17 0.78 -23.36
N ALA A 190 -15.79 1.83 -22.82
CA ALA A 190 -15.06 2.94 -22.23
C ALA A 190 -14.41 2.55 -20.90
N GLY A 191 -13.23 3.07 -20.62
CA GLY A 191 -12.57 2.92 -19.30
C GLY A 191 -12.99 3.98 -18.28
N GLU A 192 -13.59 5.07 -18.74
CA GLU A 192 -14.04 6.20 -17.92
C GLU A 192 -15.29 6.82 -18.50
N ALA A 193 -16.20 7.29 -17.64
CA ALA A 193 -17.34 8.12 -17.98
C ALA A 193 -17.11 9.52 -17.41
N ALA A 194 -17.04 10.55 -18.24
CA ALA A 194 -16.79 11.92 -17.82
C ALA A 194 -17.72 12.91 -18.53
N VAL A 195 -18.26 13.86 -17.76
CA VAL A 195 -19.06 14.99 -18.26
C VAL A 195 -18.55 16.26 -17.61
N TRP A 196 -18.22 17.27 -18.42
CA TRP A 196 -17.72 18.56 -17.95
C TRP A 196 -18.77 19.63 -18.24
N PHE A 197 -18.98 20.54 -17.31
CA PHE A 197 -19.97 21.61 -17.43
C PHE A 197 -19.57 22.87 -16.69
N ARG A 198 -20.16 23.99 -17.07
CA ARG A 198 -19.98 25.29 -16.41
C ARG A 198 -20.92 25.43 -15.23
N THR A 199 -20.43 26.04 -14.16
CA THR A 199 -21.19 26.42 -12.96
C THR A 199 -21.04 27.94 -12.76
N GLY A 200 -21.92 28.72 -13.38
CA GLY A 200 -21.77 30.19 -13.42
C GLY A 200 -20.50 30.59 -14.19
N ALA A 201 -19.61 31.34 -13.55
CA ALA A 201 -18.33 31.76 -14.12
C ALA A 201 -17.25 30.65 -14.04
N GLY A 202 -17.47 29.61 -13.22
CA GLY A 202 -16.52 28.50 -13.04
C GLY A 202 -16.86 27.28 -13.86
N ALA A 203 -16.05 26.23 -13.71
CA ALA A 203 -16.22 24.94 -14.36
C ALA A 203 -15.96 23.78 -13.38
N THR A 204 -16.66 22.69 -13.59
CA THR A 204 -16.45 21.42 -12.90
C THR A 204 -16.88 20.25 -13.80
N GLY A 205 -16.85 19.04 -13.26
CA GLY A 205 -17.28 17.85 -13.97
C GLY A 205 -17.75 16.75 -13.03
N ILE A 206 -18.29 15.71 -13.62
CA ILE A 206 -18.53 14.42 -12.96
C ILE A 206 -17.81 13.38 -13.80
N SER A 207 -16.90 12.64 -13.18
CA SER A 207 -16.20 11.54 -13.84
C SER A 207 -16.11 10.32 -12.94
N GLY A 208 -16.18 9.13 -13.54
CA GLY A 208 -16.05 7.86 -12.86
C GLY A 208 -15.32 6.85 -13.73
N GLY A 209 -14.23 6.29 -13.22
CA GLY A 209 -13.53 5.19 -13.89
C GLY A 209 -14.37 3.90 -13.83
N LEU A 210 -14.48 3.21 -14.95
CA LEU A 210 -15.10 1.89 -15.02
C LEU A 210 -14.03 0.84 -14.69
N SER A 211 -13.62 0.76 -13.43
CA SER A 211 -12.51 -0.05 -12.94
C SER A 211 -12.96 -0.98 -11.80
N PHE A 212 -12.82 -2.27 -12.04
CA PHE A 212 -13.09 -3.30 -11.03
C PHE A 212 -12.06 -3.27 -9.90
N ALA A 213 -10.81 -2.91 -10.18
CA ALA A 213 -9.79 -2.75 -9.16
C ALA A 213 -10.18 -1.65 -8.16
N LEU A 214 -10.64 -0.49 -8.64
CA LEU A 214 -11.08 0.61 -7.79
C LEU A 214 -12.32 0.26 -6.96
N LEU A 215 -13.26 -0.47 -7.57
CA LEU A 215 -14.44 -0.97 -6.86
C LEU A 215 -14.04 -1.96 -5.76
N GLY A 216 -13.10 -2.86 -6.05
CA GLY A 216 -12.53 -3.79 -5.06
C GLY A 216 -11.81 -3.06 -3.91
N VAL A 217 -11.00 -2.05 -4.22
CA VAL A 217 -10.37 -1.19 -3.20
C VAL A 217 -11.43 -0.57 -2.29
N GLY A 218 -12.50 -0.02 -2.87
CA GLY A 218 -13.62 0.54 -2.11
C GLY A 218 -14.21 -0.45 -1.11
N HIS A 219 -14.47 -1.68 -1.55
CA HIS A 219 -14.97 -2.74 -0.66
C HIS A 219 -14.00 -3.00 0.52
N LEU A 220 -12.70 -3.05 0.26
CA LEU A 220 -11.70 -3.34 1.32
C LEU A 220 -11.50 -2.19 2.31
N VAL A 221 -11.51 -0.93 1.85
CA VAL A 221 -11.31 0.22 2.74
C VAL A 221 -12.52 0.53 3.63
N GLY A 222 -13.70 0.05 3.25
CA GLY A 222 -14.93 0.15 4.01
C GLY A 222 -15.64 1.50 3.94
N LEU A 223 -16.85 1.53 4.50
CA LEU A 223 -17.77 2.68 4.37
C LEU A 223 -17.22 3.98 4.98
N SER A 224 -16.57 3.91 6.15
CA SER A 224 -16.06 5.09 6.84
C SER A 224 -15.04 5.86 5.99
N VAL A 225 -14.06 5.15 5.44
CA VAL A 225 -13.04 5.74 4.58
C VAL A 225 -13.64 6.17 3.24
N GLY A 226 -14.52 5.35 2.64
CA GLY A 226 -15.21 5.70 1.40
C GLY A 226 -16.03 6.98 1.52
N MET A 227 -16.76 7.17 2.61
CA MET A 227 -17.54 8.40 2.85
C MET A 227 -16.64 9.60 3.16
N ALA A 228 -15.51 9.41 3.83
CA ALA A 228 -14.51 10.46 3.99
C ALA A 228 -13.93 10.90 2.64
N MET A 229 -13.60 9.94 1.76
CA MET A 229 -13.15 10.23 0.40
C MET A 229 -14.23 10.95 -0.43
N PHE A 230 -15.50 10.57 -0.27
CA PHE A 230 -16.62 11.25 -0.92
C PHE A 230 -16.75 12.71 -0.46
N LEU A 231 -16.63 12.97 0.85
CA LEU A 231 -16.61 14.34 1.38
C LEU A 231 -15.46 15.14 0.75
N GLY A 232 -14.26 14.56 0.68
CA GLY A 232 -13.11 15.19 0.04
C GLY A 232 -13.34 15.47 -1.44
N LEU A 233 -13.90 14.51 -2.18
CA LEU A 233 -14.30 14.68 -3.57
C LEU A 233 -15.27 15.86 -3.72
N ALA A 234 -16.34 15.91 -2.92
CA ALA A 234 -17.33 16.97 -2.96
C ALA A 234 -16.68 18.34 -2.71
N VAL A 235 -15.82 18.46 -1.70
CA VAL A 235 -15.09 19.69 -1.40
C VAL A 235 -14.16 20.08 -2.54
N GLY A 236 -13.35 19.16 -3.06
CA GLY A 236 -12.38 19.43 -4.11
C GLY A 236 -13.04 19.79 -5.44
N TRP A 237 -13.96 18.95 -5.90
CA TRP A 237 -14.53 19.05 -7.24
C TRP A 237 -15.76 19.93 -7.34
N TRP A 238 -16.62 19.96 -6.32
CA TRP A 238 -17.90 20.69 -6.40
C TRP A 238 -17.91 22.00 -5.63
N VAL A 239 -16.87 22.27 -4.81
CA VAL A 239 -16.72 23.55 -4.11
C VAL A 239 -15.46 24.29 -4.58
N LEU A 240 -14.28 23.72 -4.37
CA LEU A 240 -13.01 24.43 -4.65
C LEU A 240 -12.79 24.66 -6.14
N LEU A 241 -12.98 23.62 -6.96
CA LEU A 241 -12.71 23.72 -8.40
C LEU A 241 -13.57 24.78 -9.10
N PRO A 242 -14.91 24.84 -8.90
CA PRO A 242 -15.72 25.92 -9.45
C PRO A 242 -15.30 27.32 -8.98
N LEU A 243 -14.96 27.46 -7.68
CA LEU A 243 -14.53 28.74 -7.12
C LEU A 243 -13.20 29.22 -7.70
N LEU A 244 -12.23 28.30 -7.84
CA LEU A 244 -10.90 28.63 -8.35
C LEU A 244 -10.92 28.86 -9.87
N THR A 245 -11.69 28.07 -10.63
CA THR A 245 -11.86 28.29 -12.06
C THR A 245 -12.57 29.62 -12.35
N ALA A 246 -13.54 30.03 -11.54
CA ALA A 246 -14.22 31.33 -11.69
C ALA A 246 -13.28 32.52 -11.55
N GLN A 247 -12.15 32.36 -10.86
CA GLN A 247 -11.13 33.39 -10.66
C GLN A 247 -10.01 33.35 -11.72
N ALA A 248 -9.95 32.30 -12.53
CA ALA A 248 -8.93 32.12 -13.55
C ALA A 248 -9.42 32.57 -14.94
N PRO A 249 -8.51 32.94 -15.86
CA PRO A 249 -8.86 33.23 -17.25
C PRO A 249 -9.60 32.05 -17.89
N GLN A 250 -10.74 32.32 -18.54
CA GLN A 250 -11.57 31.30 -19.16
C GLN A 250 -10.89 30.67 -20.37
N ALA A 251 -11.00 29.35 -20.53
CA ALA A 251 -10.55 28.62 -21.69
C ALA A 251 -11.73 27.95 -22.42
N SER A 252 -11.53 27.65 -23.71
CA SER A 252 -12.54 27.01 -24.54
C SER A 252 -12.73 25.52 -24.21
N ASP A 253 -11.63 24.84 -23.89
CA ASP A 253 -11.63 23.44 -23.45
C ASP A 253 -11.85 23.38 -21.94
N LEU A 254 -13.07 22.99 -21.54
CA LEU A 254 -13.47 22.90 -20.13
C LEU A 254 -12.67 21.83 -19.36
N ALA A 255 -12.37 20.70 -20.01
CA ALA A 255 -11.66 19.60 -19.37
C ALA A 255 -10.20 19.98 -19.08
N ALA A 256 -9.51 20.53 -20.07
CA ALA A 256 -8.12 21.00 -19.93
C ALA A 256 -8.01 22.15 -18.93
N TRP A 257 -8.95 23.12 -18.98
CA TRP A 257 -8.97 24.25 -18.04
C TRP A 257 -9.18 23.80 -16.61
N ALA A 258 -10.25 23.02 -16.33
CA ALA A 258 -10.55 22.54 -15.00
C ALA A 258 -9.45 21.59 -14.49
N GLY A 259 -8.92 20.70 -15.36
CA GLY A 259 -7.80 19.80 -15.03
C GLY A 259 -6.51 20.55 -14.67
N GLY A 260 -6.20 21.66 -15.35
CA GLY A 260 -5.05 22.51 -15.05
C GLY A 260 -5.16 23.17 -13.68
N ILE A 261 -6.32 23.76 -13.35
CA ILE A 261 -6.58 24.37 -12.03
C ILE A 261 -6.62 23.30 -10.93
N PHE A 262 -7.22 22.15 -11.19
CA PHE A 262 -7.19 21.01 -10.27
C PHE A 262 -5.74 20.63 -9.90
N SER A 263 -4.88 20.47 -10.90
CA SER A 263 -3.50 20.02 -10.71
C SER A 263 -2.62 21.06 -10.01
N SER A 264 -2.83 22.35 -10.32
CA SER A 264 -1.98 23.44 -9.81
C SER A 264 -2.44 24.04 -8.48
N GLN A 265 -3.71 23.83 -8.10
CA GLN A 265 -4.27 24.46 -6.89
C GLN A 265 -5.00 23.46 -5.98
N VAL A 266 -6.03 22.74 -6.48
CA VAL A 266 -6.85 21.85 -5.64
C VAL A 266 -6.02 20.72 -5.04
N ARG A 267 -5.10 20.13 -5.81
CA ARG A 267 -4.20 19.08 -5.31
C ARG A 267 -3.31 19.58 -4.17
N PHE A 268 -2.79 20.81 -4.24
CA PHE A 268 -1.98 21.39 -3.15
C PHE A 268 -2.81 21.67 -1.89
N PHE A 269 -4.07 22.07 -2.04
CA PHE A 269 -5.00 22.14 -0.91
C PHE A 269 -5.20 20.74 -0.28
N GLY A 270 -5.45 19.71 -1.09
CA GLY A 270 -5.54 18.32 -0.63
C GLY A 270 -4.26 17.85 0.08
N ALA A 271 -3.08 18.23 -0.44
CA ALA A 271 -1.79 17.95 0.19
C ALA A 271 -1.68 18.55 1.60
N GLY A 272 -2.15 19.78 1.80
CA GLY A 272 -2.23 20.42 3.12
C GLY A 272 -3.11 19.65 4.10
N VAL A 273 -4.30 19.21 3.66
CA VAL A 273 -5.19 18.35 4.46
C VAL A 273 -4.50 17.04 4.85
N ILE A 274 -3.88 16.34 3.89
CA ILE A 274 -3.16 15.08 4.12
C ILE A 274 -2.02 15.28 5.12
N GLY A 275 -1.23 16.35 4.96
CA GLY A 275 -0.09 16.64 5.83
C GLY A 275 -0.51 16.81 7.29
N VAL A 276 -1.52 17.64 7.56
CA VAL A 276 -2.03 17.84 8.93
C VAL A 276 -2.70 16.58 9.48
N ALA A 277 -3.47 15.86 8.67
CA ALA A 277 -4.09 14.61 9.07
C ALA A 277 -3.05 13.54 9.45
N ALA A 278 -1.95 13.45 8.71
CA ALA A 278 -0.83 12.54 9.00
C ALA A 278 -0.17 12.89 10.34
N VAL A 279 0.19 14.17 10.53
CA VAL A 279 0.78 14.65 11.81
C VAL A 279 -0.16 14.38 12.99
N TRP A 280 -1.45 14.70 12.85
CA TRP A 280 -2.45 14.44 13.88
C TRP A 280 -2.55 12.96 14.25
N THR A 281 -2.59 12.09 13.24
CA THR A 281 -2.66 10.64 13.46
C THR A 281 -1.44 10.14 14.25
N LEU A 282 -0.24 10.60 13.89
CA LEU A 282 0.99 10.25 14.59
C LEU A 282 1.01 10.76 16.03
N LEU A 283 0.61 12.02 16.26
CA LEU A 283 0.52 12.60 17.60
C LEU A 283 -0.47 11.84 18.49
N ARG A 284 -1.62 11.47 17.93
CA ARG A 284 -2.64 10.70 18.66
C ARG A 284 -2.16 9.32 19.10
N ILE A 285 -1.30 8.68 18.29
CA ILE A 285 -0.79 7.33 18.54
C ILE A 285 0.48 7.36 19.39
N ALA A 286 1.21 8.48 19.45
CA ALA A 286 2.48 8.57 20.15
C ALA A 286 2.40 8.14 21.63
N GLY A 287 1.36 8.56 22.35
CA GLY A 287 1.15 8.16 23.75
C GLY A 287 0.99 6.64 23.93
N PRO A 288 0.00 6.00 23.29
CA PRO A 288 -0.14 4.54 23.28
C PRO A 288 1.10 3.77 22.85
N VAL A 289 1.81 4.23 21.81
CA VAL A 289 3.06 3.59 21.34
C VAL A 289 4.14 3.63 22.43
N VAL A 290 4.40 4.79 23.00
CA VAL A 290 5.40 4.92 24.09
C VAL A 290 5.01 4.08 25.30
N GLY A 291 3.71 4.05 25.67
CA GLY A 291 3.18 3.21 26.73
C GLY A 291 3.37 1.72 26.44
N GLY A 292 3.02 1.28 25.24
CA GLY A 292 3.20 -0.10 24.76
C GLY A 292 4.66 -0.54 24.77
N VAL A 293 5.56 0.25 24.19
CA VAL A 293 7.01 -0.05 24.18
C VAL A 293 7.59 -0.12 25.59
N ARG A 294 7.20 0.80 26.50
CA ARG A 294 7.66 0.78 27.90
C ARG A 294 7.19 -0.46 28.64
N SER A 295 5.91 -0.83 28.53
CA SER A 295 5.35 -2.01 29.18
C SER A 295 6.03 -3.29 28.71
N ALA A 296 6.38 -3.33 27.47
CA ALA A 296 7.04 -4.42 26.80
C ALA A 296 8.52 -4.59 27.19
N ILE A 297 9.27 -3.50 27.27
CA ILE A 297 10.64 -3.52 27.83
C ILE A 297 10.61 -4.00 29.28
N ALA A 298 9.62 -3.57 30.08
CA ALA A 298 9.45 -4.02 31.46
C ALA A 298 9.16 -5.52 31.55
N ALA A 299 8.25 -6.04 30.71
CA ALA A 299 7.92 -7.47 30.65
C ALA A 299 9.11 -8.32 30.18
N SER A 300 9.88 -7.86 29.19
CA SER A 300 11.10 -8.54 28.72
C SER A 300 12.17 -8.63 29.82
N ARG A 301 12.38 -7.57 30.62
CA ARG A 301 13.30 -7.58 31.77
C ARG A 301 12.89 -8.57 32.86
N ALA A 302 11.59 -8.70 33.13
CA ALA A 302 11.07 -9.61 34.14
C ALA A 302 11.26 -11.09 33.76
N ARG A 303 11.25 -11.45 32.46
CA ARG A 303 11.39 -12.83 31.97
C ARG A 303 12.83 -13.33 31.82
N ASN A 304 13.82 -12.48 31.67
CA ASN A 304 15.22 -12.90 31.46
C ASN A 304 15.85 -13.67 32.64
N ALA A 305 15.05 -14.06 33.62
CA ALA A 305 15.50 -14.82 34.80
C ALA A 305 15.32 -16.35 34.60
N GLY A 306 15.83 -16.92 33.50
CA GLY A 306 16.33 -18.30 33.60
C GLY A 306 15.43 -19.47 33.16
N HIS A 307 14.51 -19.35 32.19
CA HIS A 307 13.75 -20.50 31.65
C HIS A 307 14.10 -20.79 30.20
N ALA A 308 14.25 -22.09 29.85
CA ALA A 308 14.38 -22.53 28.46
C ALA A 308 13.11 -22.12 27.67
N LEU A 309 13.27 -21.29 26.64
CA LEU A 309 12.17 -20.81 25.80
C LEU A 309 11.56 -21.97 24.99
N ALA A 310 10.23 -22.07 24.96
CA ALA A 310 9.50 -22.95 24.05
C ALA A 310 9.84 -22.61 22.58
N LEU A 311 9.68 -23.56 21.65
CA LEU A 311 9.99 -23.34 20.22
C LEU A 311 9.20 -22.16 19.64
N GLU A 312 7.96 -21.99 20.09
CA GLU A 312 7.03 -20.93 19.71
C GLU A 312 7.41 -19.54 20.23
N GLU A 313 8.43 -19.45 21.08
CA GLU A 313 8.96 -18.21 21.64
C GLU A 313 10.37 -17.87 21.16
N ARG A 314 10.97 -18.70 20.31
CA ARG A 314 12.34 -18.50 19.83
C ARG A 314 12.37 -17.56 18.64
N ASP A 315 12.74 -16.31 18.92
CA ASP A 315 13.08 -15.31 17.91
C ASP A 315 14.51 -15.48 17.41
N LEU A 316 14.86 -14.78 16.31
CA LEU A 316 16.27 -14.59 15.93
C LEU A 316 17.05 -14.03 17.12
N PRO A 317 18.29 -14.53 17.36
CA PRO A 317 19.11 -14.05 18.46
C PRO A 317 19.43 -12.55 18.28
N ILE A 318 19.30 -11.78 19.36
CA ILE A 318 19.48 -10.31 19.30
C ILE A 318 20.86 -9.91 18.77
N SER A 319 21.90 -10.70 19.02
CA SER A 319 23.23 -10.52 18.44
C SER A 319 23.21 -10.66 16.92
N GLY A 320 22.47 -11.62 16.39
CA GLY A 320 22.26 -11.80 14.95
C GLY A 320 21.49 -10.65 14.33
N VAL A 321 20.46 -10.14 15.01
CA VAL A 321 19.69 -8.96 14.60
C VAL A 321 20.59 -7.72 14.55
N LEU A 322 21.40 -7.50 15.59
CA LEU A 322 22.32 -6.36 15.62
C LEU A 322 23.38 -6.45 14.52
N LEU A 323 24.03 -7.62 14.39
CA LEU A 323 25.04 -7.84 13.36
C LEU A 323 24.44 -7.73 11.95
N GLY A 324 23.26 -8.29 11.73
CA GLY A 324 22.53 -8.17 10.47
C GLY A 324 22.17 -6.72 10.15
N SER A 325 21.71 -5.95 11.13
CA SER A 325 21.42 -4.52 10.95
C SER A 325 22.68 -3.74 10.57
N LEU A 326 23.79 -3.96 11.27
CA LEU A 326 25.07 -3.33 10.93
C LEU A 326 25.56 -3.74 9.52
N ALA A 327 25.41 -5.01 9.16
CA ALA A 327 25.78 -5.50 7.84
C ALA A 327 24.95 -4.84 6.72
N VAL A 328 23.66 -4.57 6.95
CA VAL A 328 22.78 -3.90 5.97
C VAL A 328 23.10 -2.40 5.86
N LEU A 329 23.64 -1.76 6.88
CA LEU A 329 24.06 -0.36 6.79
C LEU A 329 25.24 -0.16 5.81
N VAL A 330 26.07 -1.19 5.58
CA VAL A 330 27.17 -1.12 4.61
C VAL A 330 26.67 -0.92 3.17
N PRO A 331 25.79 -1.76 2.61
CA PRO A 331 25.24 -1.51 1.28
C PRO A 331 24.43 -0.20 1.20
N ILE A 332 23.79 0.25 2.28
CA ILE A 332 23.14 1.57 2.30
C ILE A 332 24.19 2.68 2.16
N ALA A 333 25.29 2.61 2.89
CA ALA A 333 26.36 3.61 2.78
C ALA A 333 26.99 3.62 1.37
N ILE A 334 27.21 2.44 0.76
CA ILE A 334 27.71 2.30 -0.61
C ILE A 334 26.72 2.89 -1.61
N LEU A 335 25.44 2.59 -1.46
CA LEU A 335 24.35 3.14 -2.28
C LEU A 335 24.36 4.67 -2.22
N LEU A 336 24.35 5.24 -1.01
CA LEU A 336 24.35 6.69 -0.80
C LEU A 336 25.61 7.34 -1.37
N TRP A 337 26.78 6.70 -1.19
CA TRP A 337 28.02 7.17 -1.79
C TRP A 337 27.93 7.20 -3.33
N SER A 338 27.37 6.16 -3.95
CA SER A 338 27.24 6.09 -5.41
C SER A 338 26.33 7.20 -6.01
N VAL A 339 25.40 7.72 -5.22
CA VAL A 339 24.53 8.84 -5.61
C VAL A 339 25.23 10.19 -5.50
N ILE A 340 26.17 10.33 -4.56
CA ILE A 340 26.88 11.57 -4.28
C ILE A 340 28.13 11.71 -5.13
N ALA A 341 28.83 10.60 -5.36
CA ALA A 341 30.16 10.58 -5.98
C ALA A 341 30.13 11.16 -7.41
N GLY A 342 30.97 12.16 -7.66
CA GLY A 342 31.09 12.82 -8.96
C GLY A 342 29.94 13.75 -9.36
N GLY A 343 28.97 13.97 -8.47
CA GLY A 343 27.83 14.87 -8.67
C GLY A 343 27.98 16.22 -7.96
N PRO A 344 26.93 17.05 -7.95
CA PRO A 344 26.93 18.37 -7.27
C PRO A 344 27.17 18.31 -5.77
N LEU A 345 26.99 17.15 -5.13
CA LEU A 345 27.22 16.92 -3.70
C LEU A 345 28.61 16.36 -3.37
N ALA A 346 29.49 16.22 -4.37
CA ALA A 346 30.85 15.73 -4.18
C ALA A 346 31.64 16.64 -3.19
N GLY A 347 32.42 16.00 -2.30
CA GLY A 347 33.13 16.71 -1.22
C GLY A 347 32.35 16.74 0.11
N SER A 348 31.07 16.39 0.12
CA SER A 348 30.24 16.32 1.33
C SER A 348 29.84 14.88 1.71
N GLU A 349 30.50 13.87 1.11
CA GLU A 349 30.12 12.46 1.21
C GLU A 349 30.06 11.97 2.67
N ALA A 350 31.10 12.29 3.45
CA ALA A 350 31.18 11.82 4.83
C ALA A 350 30.04 12.33 5.71
N VAL A 351 29.68 13.62 5.58
CA VAL A 351 28.63 14.24 6.37
C VAL A 351 27.25 13.72 5.93
N LEU A 352 27.02 13.63 4.62
CA LEU A 352 25.77 13.14 4.06
C LEU A 352 25.51 11.67 4.42
N ILE A 353 26.50 10.80 4.22
CA ILE A 353 26.37 9.36 4.53
C ILE A 353 26.20 9.16 6.03
N ALA A 354 27.02 9.82 6.87
CA ALA A 354 26.89 9.70 8.31
C ALA A 354 25.52 10.20 8.80
N GLY A 355 25.06 11.37 8.33
CA GLY A 355 23.77 11.93 8.66
C GLY A 355 22.61 11.02 8.23
N ALA A 356 22.65 10.48 7.00
CA ALA A 356 21.63 9.58 6.52
C ALA A 356 21.63 8.22 7.25
N VAL A 357 22.79 7.64 7.55
CA VAL A 357 22.87 6.38 8.32
C VAL A 357 22.30 6.58 9.72
N VAL A 358 22.64 7.67 10.40
CA VAL A 358 22.06 8.01 11.71
C VAL A 358 20.54 8.21 11.58
N PHE A 359 20.10 8.93 10.56
CA PHE A 359 18.67 9.15 10.29
C PHE A 359 17.93 7.84 10.04
N VAL A 360 18.46 6.97 9.18
CA VAL A 360 17.87 5.65 8.89
C VAL A 360 17.76 4.79 10.15
N VAL A 361 18.78 4.77 11.00
CA VAL A 361 18.77 3.97 12.23
C VAL A 361 17.80 4.56 13.26
N VAL A 362 17.93 5.84 13.59
CA VAL A 362 17.13 6.45 14.66
C VAL A 362 15.67 6.60 14.24
N PHE A 363 15.47 7.19 13.06
CA PHE A 363 14.12 7.43 12.55
C PHE A 363 13.45 6.14 12.10
N GLY A 364 14.21 5.21 11.48
CA GLY A 364 13.72 3.89 11.10
C GLY A 364 13.26 3.05 12.29
N LEU A 365 14.01 3.01 13.40
CA LEU A 365 13.58 2.31 14.64
C LEU A 365 12.30 2.93 15.22
N LEU A 366 12.23 4.26 15.27
CA LEU A 366 11.03 4.96 15.73
C LEU A 366 9.82 4.60 14.87
N ILE A 367 9.98 4.68 13.55
CA ILE A 367 8.93 4.37 12.59
C ILE A 367 8.53 2.90 12.65
N ALA A 368 9.49 1.97 12.78
CA ALA A 368 9.17 0.55 12.93
C ALA A 368 8.26 0.29 14.15
N ALA A 369 8.55 0.94 15.28
CA ALA A 369 7.71 0.81 16.47
C ALA A 369 6.31 1.41 16.27
N VAL A 370 6.22 2.60 15.64
CA VAL A 370 4.95 3.28 15.36
C VAL A 370 4.11 2.46 14.39
N CYS A 371 4.69 2.04 13.24
CA CYS A 371 3.99 1.25 12.23
C CYS A 371 3.50 -0.08 12.76
N GLY A 372 4.38 -0.78 13.49
CA GLY A 372 4.02 -2.08 14.08
C GLY A 372 2.89 -1.97 15.10
N TYR A 373 2.89 -0.93 15.95
CA TYR A 373 1.80 -0.68 16.90
C TYR A 373 0.49 -0.37 16.17
N MET A 374 0.55 0.49 15.15
CA MET A 374 -0.63 0.86 14.35
C MET A 374 -1.23 -0.33 13.64
N ALA A 375 -0.39 -1.15 13.03
CA ALA A 375 -0.84 -2.37 12.38
C ALA A 375 -1.56 -3.29 13.37
N GLY A 376 -1.00 -3.47 14.57
CA GLY A 376 -1.64 -4.25 15.62
C GLY A 376 -2.99 -3.70 16.08
N LEU A 377 -3.17 -2.38 16.03
CA LEU A 377 -4.38 -1.71 16.49
C LEU A 377 -5.51 -1.71 15.42
N ILE A 378 -5.19 -1.39 14.18
CA ILE A 378 -6.19 -1.10 13.13
C ILE A 378 -6.02 -1.94 11.85
N GLY A 379 -5.02 -2.80 11.79
CA GLY A 379 -4.64 -3.55 10.58
C GLY A 379 -3.60 -2.84 9.73
N ALA A 380 -2.82 -3.60 8.97
CA ALA A 380 -1.79 -3.08 8.08
C ALA A 380 -2.39 -2.26 6.92
N SER A 381 -3.49 -2.74 6.34
CA SER A 381 -4.21 -2.08 5.24
C SER A 381 -4.81 -0.72 5.61
N ASN A 382 -5.16 -0.52 6.88
CA ASN A 382 -5.77 0.71 7.39
C ASN A 382 -4.76 1.67 8.02
N SER A 383 -3.49 1.27 8.12
CA SER A 383 -2.43 2.12 8.67
C SER A 383 -2.10 3.27 7.70
N PRO A 384 -1.89 4.51 8.18
CA PRO A 384 -1.55 5.64 7.33
C PRO A 384 -0.06 5.64 6.94
N VAL A 385 0.42 4.59 6.27
CA VAL A 385 1.82 4.44 5.86
C VAL A 385 2.26 5.58 4.93
N SER A 386 1.36 6.07 4.07
CA SER A 386 1.61 7.25 3.23
C SER A 386 1.90 8.52 4.05
N GLY A 387 1.23 8.70 5.20
CA GLY A 387 1.51 9.80 6.13
C GLY A 387 2.92 9.71 6.73
N ILE A 388 3.40 8.49 6.97
CA ILE A 388 4.76 8.23 7.43
C ILE A 388 5.79 8.57 6.34
N GLY A 389 5.49 8.29 5.06
CA GLY A 389 6.32 8.70 3.93
C GLY A 389 6.46 10.22 3.85
N ILE A 390 5.36 10.95 4.04
CA ILE A 390 5.34 12.42 4.11
C ILE A 390 6.22 12.93 5.26
N LEU A 391 6.04 12.37 6.45
CA LEU A 391 6.86 12.76 7.61
C LEU A 391 8.35 12.46 7.37
N SER A 392 8.67 11.30 6.79
CA SER A 392 10.04 10.88 6.52
C SER A 392 10.73 11.82 5.53
N VAL A 393 10.06 12.19 4.44
CA VAL A 393 10.65 13.10 3.43
C VAL A 393 10.82 14.52 3.97
N VAL A 394 9.85 15.00 4.74
CA VAL A 394 9.96 16.33 5.37
C VAL A 394 11.11 16.36 6.38
N ALA A 395 11.21 15.34 7.23
CA ALA A 395 12.29 15.23 8.22
C ALA A 395 13.68 15.09 7.55
N ALA A 396 13.80 14.27 6.51
CA ALA A 396 15.05 14.13 5.72
C ALA A 396 15.41 15.46 5.04
N SER A 397 14.44 16.14 4.41
CA SER A 397 14.66 17.42 3.76
C SER A 397 15.04 18.51 4.75
N LEU A 398 14.42 18.58 5.93
CA LEU A 398 14.79 19.53 7.00
C LEU A 398 16.19 19.25 7.55
N MET A 399 16.57 17.99 7.68
CA MET A 399 17.95 17.62 8.05
C MET A 399 18.96 18.19 7.02
N LEU A 400 18.67 18.05 5.73
CA LEU A 400 19.52 18.57 4.66
C LEU A 400 19.54 20.11 4.63
N VAL A 401 18.40 20.77 4.85
CA VAL A 401 18.34 22.24 5.03
C VAL A 401 19.21 22.68 6.21
N GLY A 402 19.19 21.94 7.32
CA GLY A 402 20.04 22.23 8.48
C GLY A 402 21.55 22.09 8.20
N LEU A 403 21.93 21.20 7.25
CA LEU A 403 23.32 20.98 6.88
C LEU A 403 23.82 21.94 5.79
N PHE A 404 22.99 22.27 4.80
CA PHE A 404 23.37 22.98 3.57
C PHE A 404 22.71 24.37 3.41
N GLY A 405 21.65 24.67 4.18
CA GLY A 405 20.82 25.84 3.94
C GLY A 405 19.86 25.64 2.75
N ARG A 406 19.18 26.73 2.36
CA ARG A 406 18.26 26.76 1.21
C ARG A 406 18.81 27.47 -0.01
N ASP A 407 19.82 28.31 0.16
CA ASP A 407 20.38 29.17 -0.89
C ASP A 407 21.44 28.40 -1.73
N GLN A 408 21.02 27.26 -2.28
CA GLN A 408 21.86 26.44 -3.15
C GLN A 408 21.52 26.71 -4.63
N ASP A 409 22.48 26.45 -5.51
CA ASP A 409 22.20 26.46 -6.96
C ASP A 409 21.19 25.37 -7.36
N ALA A 410 20.60 25.50 -8.55
CA ALA A 410 19.54 24.60 -9.01
C ALA A 410 20.01 23.12 -9.07
N GLY A 411 21.25 22.87 -9.52
CA GLY A 411 21.78 21.51 -9.64
C GLY A 411 22.02 20.86 -8.28
N THR A 412 22.56 21.61 -7.31
CA THR A 412 22.75 21.16 -5.93
C THR A 412 21.41 20.93 -5.25
N THR A 413 20.43 21.82 -5.44
CA THR A 413 19.07 21.65 -4.89
C THR A 413 18.39 20.40 -5.43
N GLU A 414 18.47 20.13 -6.73
CA GLU A 414 17.92 18.92 -7.35
C GLU A 414 18.59 17.65 -6.83
N ALA A 415 19.91 17.66 -6.67
CA ALA A 415 20.66 16.56 -6.07
C ALA A 415 20.27 16.31 -4.61
N LEU A 416 20.07 17.37 -3.80
CA LEU A 416 19.57 17.25 -2.42
C LEU A 416 18.15 16.67 -2.35
N VAL A 417 17.26 17.07 -3.28
CA VAL A 417 15.90 16.52 -3.39
C VAL A 417 15.96 15.03 -3.72
N ALA A 418 16.77 14.64 -4.71
CA ALA A 418 16.95 13.23 -5.07
C ALA A 418 17.51 12.42 -3.89
N TYR A 419 18.51 12.97 -3.20
CA TYR A 419 19.09 12.36 -2.01
C TYR A 419 18.07 12.17 -0.88
N ALA A 420 17.25 13.19 -0.60
CA ALA A 420 16.16 13.11 0.37
C ALA A 420 15.16 12.00 0.03
N LEU A 421 14.81 11.86 -1.26
CA LEU A 421 13.91 10.80 -1.74
C LEU A 421 14.51 9.42 -1.59
N ILE A 422 15.81 9.23 -1.86
CA ILE A 422 16.50 7.95 -1.71
C ILE A 422 16.56 7.54 -0.24
N VAL A 423 16.97 8.44 0.65
CA VAL A 423 17.00 8.21 2.10
C VAL A 423 15.58 7.90 2.62
N THR A 424 14.59 8.66 2.16
CA THR A 424 13.17 8.40 2.46
C THR A 424 12.74 7.03 1.95
N GLY A 425 13.18 6.61 0.77
CA GLY A 425 12.90 5.29 0.21
C GLY A 425 13.36 4.16 1.13
N VAL A 426 14.58 4.24 1.65
CA VAL A 426 15.10 3.25 2.62
C VAL A 426 14.24 3.23 3.89
N VAL A 427 13.96 4.39 4.49
CA VAL A 427 13.13 4.49 5.71
C VAL A 427 11.70 4.03 5.45
N PHE A 428 11.16 4.32 4.26
CA PHE A 428 9.83 3.88 3.87
C PHE A 428 9.75 2.36 3.70
N GLY A 429 10.81 1.72 3.20
CA GLY A 429 10.96 0.26 3.21
C GLY A 429 10.88 -0.32 4.63
N VAL A 430 11.56 0.32 5.60
CA VAL A 430 11.43 -0.04 7.03
C VAL A 430 9.98 0.10 7.50
N ALA A 431 9.33 1.22 7.19
CA ALA A 431 7.96 1.52 7.60
C ALA A 431 6.95 0.47 7.11
N THR A 432 6.98 0.19 5.81
CA THR A 432 6.02 -0.72 5.18
C THR A 432 6.16 -2.14 5.71
N ILE A 433 7.39 -2.63 5.79
CA ILE A 433 7.66 -3.98 6.27
C ILE A 433 7.33 -4.13 7.75
N SER A 434 7.72 -3.17 8.59
CA SER A 434 7.38 -3.22 10.03
C SER A 434 5.86 -3.14 10.28
N ASN A 435 5.12 -2.49 9.39
CA ASN A 435 3.66 -2.41 9.46
C ASN A 435 2.99 -3.79 9.26
N ASP A 436 3.47 -4.59 8.33
CA ASP A 436 2.86 -5.87 7.97
C ASP A 436 3.44 -7.07 8.75
N ASN A 437 4.75 -7.06 9.00
CA ASN A 437 5.44 -8.18 9.65
C ASN A 437 4.82 -8.61 10.98
N LEU A 438 4.35 -7.67 11.79
CA LEU A 438 3.76 -7.99 13.08
C LEU A 438 2.39 -8.66 12.94
N GLN A 439 1.65 -8.40 11.85
CA GLN A 439 0.43 -9.16 11.49
C GLN A 439 0.78 -10.61 11.16
N ASP A 440 1.82 -10.82 10.32
CA ASP A 440 2.28 -12.15 9.96
C ASP A 440 2.82 -12.92 11.16
N LEU A 441 3.59 -12.26 12.03
CA LEU A 441 4.10 -12.87 13.27
C LEU A 441 2.98 -13.19 14.26
N LYS A 442 1.88 -12.42 14.26
CA LYS A 442 0.66 -12.75 15.02
C LYS A 442 -0.03 -13.97 14.45
N THR A 443 -0.15 -14.05 13.12
CA THR A 443 -0.65 -15.24 12.44
C THR A 443 0.13 -16.48 12.86
N GLY A 444 1.46 -16.42 12.80
CA GLY A 444 2.35 -17.51 13.22
C GLY A 444 2.18 -17.89 14.69
N GLN A 445 2.10 -16.90 15.60
CA GLN A 445 1.82 -17.14 17.02
C GLN A 445 0.52 -17.91 17.22
N LEU A 446 -0.53 -17.52 16.51
CA LEU A 446 -1.86 -18.15 16.62
C LEU A 446 -1.89 -19.58 16.10
N VAL A 447 -1.11 -19.90 15.06
CA VAL A 447 -1.03 -21.28 14.51
C VAL A 447 0.09 -22.11 15.10
N GLY A 448 0.85 -21.59 16.07
CA GLY A 448 1.94 -22.30 16.74
C GLY A 448 3.20 -22.46 15.88
N ALA A 449 3.48 -21.52 14.97
CA ALA A 449 4.68 -21.51 14.14
C ALA A 449 5.92 -21.04 14.90
N THR A 450 7.11 -21.46 14.44
CA THR A 450 8.39 -21.05 15.04
C THR A 450 8.78 -19.65 14.57
N PRO A 451 8.88 -18.61 15.45
CA PRO A 451 9.08 -17.22 15.06
C PRO A 451 10.33 -16.96 14.22
N TRP A 452 11.49 -17.51 14.59
CA TRP A 452 12.72 -17.25 13.84
C TRP A 452 12.63 -17.78 12.39
N LYS A 453 11.91 -18.88 12.14
CA LYS A 453 11.71 -19.41 10.77
C LYS A 453 10.83 -18.46 9.96
N GLN A 454 9.82 -17.90 10.60
CA GLN A 454 8.95 -16.91 9.99
C GLN A 454 9.70 -15.60 9.74
N GLN A 455 10.56 -15.15 10.67
CA GLN A 455 11.42 -13.98 10.47
C GLN A 455 12.40 -14.17 9.30
N VAL A 456 12.94 -15.37 9.11
CA VAL A 456 13.73 -15.72 7.92
C VAL A 456 12.88 -15.68 6.65
N ALA A 457 11.65 -16.21 6.71
CA ALA A 457 10.72 -16.17 5.59
C ALA A 457 10.35 -14.72 5.19
N LEU A 458 10.21 -13.80 6.15
CA LEU A 458 10.03 -12.37 5.91
C LEU A 458 11.21 -11.77 5.14
N VAL A 459 12.45 -12.08 5.54
CA VAL A 459 13.66 -11.64 4.81
C VAL A 459 13.67 -12.20 3.38
N ILE A 460 13.32 -13.48 3.21
CA ILE A 460 13.22 -14.11 1.87
C ILE A 460 12.16 -13.39 1.02
N GLY A 461 10.99 -13.07 1.60
CA GLY A 461 9.93 -12.32 0.93
C GLY A 461 10.39 -10.93 0.50
N VAL A 462 11.12 -10.22 1.37
CA VAL A 462 11.74 -8.93 1.04
C VAL A 462 12.71 -9.05 -0.13
N VAL A 463 13.56 -10.08 -0.14
CA VAL A 463 14.50 -10.32 -1.25
C VAL A 463 13.74 -10.57 -2.55
N PHE A 464 12.74 -11.44 -2.56
CA PHE A 464 11.91 -11.65 -3.76
C PHE A 464 11.22 -10.37 -4.21
N GLY A 465 10.61 -9.61 -3.30
CA GLY A 465 9.97 -8.33 -3.61
C GLY A 465 10.94 -7.32 -4.20
N SER A 466 12.14 -7.19 -3.61
CA SER A 466 13.17 -6.25 -4.08
C SER A 466 13.70 -6.57 -5.48
N LEU A 467 13.65 -7.83 -5.90
CA LEU A 467 14.04 -8.25 -7.25
C LEU A 467 12.91 -8.08 -8.27
N VAL A 468 11.65 -8.15 -7.84
CA VAL A 468 10.46 -8.04 -8.71
C VAL A 468 10.06 -6.58 -8.94
N ILE A 469 10.18 -5.72 -7.95
CA ILE A 469 9.71 -4.33 -8.02
C ILE A 469 10.43 -3.52 -9.13
N PRO A 470 11.77 -3.55 -9.30
CA PRO A 470 12.44 -2.72 -10.29
C PRO A 470 11.98 -2.97 -11.72
N PRO A 471 11.93 -4.21 -12.25
CA PRO A 471 11.51 -4.44 -13.63
C PRO A 471 10.04 -4.11 -13.86
N VAL A 472 9.17 -4.27 -12.84
CA VAL A 472 7.76 -3.88 -12.96
C VAL A 472 7.63 -2.36 -13.02
N LEU A 473 8.37 -1.63 -12.17
CA LEU A 473 8.39 -0.16 -12.20
C LEU A 473 8.92 0.38 -13.52
N ASP A 474 10.03 -0.18 -14.01
CA ASP A 474 10.64 0.27 -15.25
C ASP A 474 9.76 -0.02 -16.47
N LEU A 475 9.11 -1.19 -16.49
CA LEU A 475 8.10 -1.53 -17.49
C LEU A 475 6.93 -0.54 -17.50
N LEU A 476 6.38 -0.20 -16.35
CA LEU A 476 5.25 0.73 -16.23
C LEU A 476 5.67 2.16 -16.59
N ASN A 477 6.89 2.56 -16.23
CA ASN A 477 7.45 3.85 -16.61
C ASN A 477 7.64 3.94 -18.13
N THR A 478 8.19 2.91 -18.76
CA THR A 478 8.40 2.85 -20.20
C THR A 478 7.07 2.87 -20.99
N ALA A 479 6.05 2.16 -20.47
CA ALA A 479 4.75 2.05 -21.15
C ALA A 479 3.87 3.29 -21.00
N PHE A 480 3.85 3.88 -19.80
CA PHE A 480 2.89 4.94 -19.46
C PHE A 480 3.55 6.24 -18.98
N GLY A 481 4.72 6.14 -18.35
CA GLY A 481 5.29 7.25 -17.60
C GLY A 481 4.47 7.62 -16.37
N PHE A 482 4.85 8.71 -15.69
CA PHE A 482 4.16 9.23 -14.50
C PHE A 482 3.67 10.65 -14.72
N ALA A 483 2.47 10.94 -14.27
CA ALA A 483 1.88 12.27 -14.39
C ALA A 483 2.71 13.32 -13.65
N GLY A 484 3.16 14.35 -14.36
CA GLY A 484 4.04 15.40 -13.84
C GLY A 484 5.54 15.13 -14.02
N ALA A 485 5.93 13.96 -14.57
CA ALA A 485 7.32 13.72 -15.00
C ALA A 485 7.61 14.45 -16.33
N PRO A 486 8.88 14.79 -16.60
CA PRO A 486 9.27 15.32 -17.91
C PRO A 486 8.86 14.35 -19.04
N GLY A 487 8.16 14.84 -20.05
CA GLY A 487 7.70 14.04 -21.19
C GLY A 487 6.48 13.15 -20.93
N ALA A 488 5.78 13.32 -19.82
CA ALA A 488 4.59 12.54 -19.47
C ALA A 488 3.48 12.68 -20.54
N GLY A 489 3.00 11.54 -21.05
CA GLY A 489 1.90 11.46 -22.00
C GLY A 489 0.50 11.55 -21.34
N PRO A 490 -0.57 11.55 -22.13
CA PRO A 490 -1.94 11.65 -21.63
C PRO A 490 -2.38 10.41 -20.82
N ASN A 491 -1.76 9.27 -21.06
CA ASN A 491 -2.04 8.00 -20.37
C ASN A 491 -1.12 7.75 -19.15
N ALA A 492 -0.36 8.78 -18.72
CA ALA A 492 0.58 8.66 -17.63
C ALA A 492 -0.11 8.23 -16.32
N LEU A 493 0.53 7.33 -15.56
CA LEU A 493 0.04 6.87 -14.28
C LEU A 493 0.06 8.02 -13.27
N PRO A 494 -1.00 8.22 -12.49
CA PRO A 494 -1.10 9.34 -11.56
C PRO A 494 -0.02 9.38 -10.48
N ALA A 495 0.46 8.22 -10.02
CA ALA A 495 1.44 8.03 -8.94
C ALA A 495 1.27 9.05 -7.79
N PRO A 496 0.08 9.16 -7.17
CA PRO A 496 -0.31 10.35 -6.40
C PRO A 496 0.54 10.55 -5.16
N GLN A 497 0.94 9.47 -4.50
CA GLN A 497 1.77 9.56 -3.28
C GLN A 497 3.21 10.00 -3.63
N ALA A 498 3.79 9.44 -4.69
CA ALA A 498 5.12 9.83 -5.15
C ALA A 498 5.15 11.30 -5.61
N ALA A 499 4.10 11.73 -6.30
CA ALA A 499 3.94 13.13 -6.70
C ALA A 499 3.89 14.08 -5.50
N LEU A 500 3.15 13.71 -4.44
CA LEU A 500 3.08 14.51 -3.22
C LEU A 500 4.41 14.54 -2.46
N ILE A 501 5.02 13.38 -2.27
CA ILE A 501 6.27 13.24 -1.52
C ILE A 501 7.42 13.98 -2.22
N SER A 502 7.53 13.85 -3.57
CA SER A 502 8.54 14.58 -4.33
C SER A 502 8.30 16.11 -4.36
N ALA A 503 7.03 16.53 -4.45
CA ALA A 503 6.68 17.94 -4.36
C ALA A 503 7.05 18.53 -2.99
N LEU A 504 6.81 17.82 -1.90
CA LEU A 504 7.20 18.25 -0.55
C LEU A 504 8.72 18.36 -0.40
N ALA A 505 9.49 17.39 -0.92
CA ALA A 505 10.96 17.47 -0.91
C ALA A 505 11.44 18.72 -1.65
N LYS A 506 10.94 18.95 -2.89
CA LYS A 506 11.25 20.16 -3.67
C LYS A 506 10.90 21.44 -2.91
N GLY A 507 9.73 21.48 -2.28
CA GLY A 507 9.28 22.68 -1.58
C GLY A 507 10.04 22.99 -0.30
N VAL A 508 10.47 21.99 0.44
CA VAL A 508 11.27 22.20 1.65
C VAL A 508 12.69 22.66 1.29
N LEU A 509 13.29 22.09 0.24
CA LEU A 509 14.67 22.37 -0.18
C LEU A 509 14.77 23.56 -1.14
N GLY A 510 13.86 23.70 -2.13
CA GLY A 510 13.91 24.72 -3.19
C GLY A 510 12.96 25.91 -3.01
N GLY A 511 11.97 25.83 -2.12
CA GLY A 511 11.06 26.95 -1.84
C GLY A 511 9.85 27.10 -2.79
N ASP A 512 9.81 26.44 -3.92
CA ASP A 512 8.82 26.63 -5.00
C ASP A 512 7.55 25.78 -4.82
N LEU A 513 6.81 26.01 -3.75
CA LEU A 513 5.48 25.38 -3.55
C LEU A 513 4.37 26.43 -3.42
N ASN A 514 3.16 26.03 -3.79
CA ASN A 514 1.97 26.83 -3.50
C ASN A 514 1.61 26.75 -2.01
N TRP A 515 2.47 27.38 -1.18
CA TRP A 515 2.31 27.39 0.28
C TRP A 515 0.96 27.98 0.73
N THR A 516 0.38 28.87 -0.06
CA THR A 516 -0.93 29.45 0.21
C THR A 516 -2.02 28.38 0.16
N MET A 517 -2.05 27.57 -0.91
CA MET A 517 -3.03 26.46 -1.02
C MET A 517 -2.78 25.37 0.01
N ILE A 518 -1.51 25.02 0.27
CA ILE A 518 -1.15 24.07 1.33
C ILE A 518 -1.60 24.59 2.69
N GLY A 519 -1.40 25.86 2.99
CA GLY A 519 -1.82 26.51 4.25
C GLY A 519 -3.34 26.50 4.44
N TRP A 520 -4.10 26.84 3.41
CA TRP A 520 -5.57 26.73 3.44
C TRP A 520 -6.03 25.28 3.61
N GLY A 521 -5.37 24.35 2.93
CA GLY A 521 -5.63 22.92 3.10
C GLY A 521 -5.33 22.44 4.51
N ALA A 522 -4.22 22.88 5.10
CA ALA A 522 -3.86 22.56 6.48
C ALA A 522 -4.91 23.07 7.48
N ALA A 523 -5.39 24.32 7.31
CA ALA A 523 -6.48 24.88 8.14
C ALA A 523 -7.78 24.07 8.00
N ALA A 524 -8.17 23.70 6.77
CA ALA A 524 -9.32 22.83 6.52
C ALA A 524 -9.10 21.44 7.13
N GLY A 525 -7.89 20.91 7.07
CA GLY A 525 -7.50 19.63 7.69
C GLY A 525 -7.77 19.61 9.20
N VAL A 526 -7.47 20.71 9.90
CA VAL A 526 -7.82 20.86 11.33
C VAL A 526 -9.34 20.80 11.52
N CYS A 527 -10.12 21.45 10.66
CA CYS A 527 -11.58 21.39 10.73
C CYS A 527 -12.10 19.96 10.51
N PHE A 528 -11.52 19.19 9.57
CA PHE A 528 -11.89 17.79 9.34
C PHE A 528 -11.49 16.88 10.51
N ILE A 529 -10.38 17.15 11.18
CA ILE A 529 -9.98 16.45 12.42
C ILE A 529 -11.03 16.68 13.50
N VAL A 530 -11.43 17.93 13.72
CA VAL A 530 -12.48 18.26 14.71
C VAL A 530 -13.79 17.58 14.35
N LEU A 531 -14.18 17.57 13.07
CA LEU A 531 -15.39 16.90 12.58
C LEU A 531 -15.34 15.39 12.88
N ASP A 532 -14.23 14.70 12.57
CA ASP A 532 -14.08 13.27 12.85
C ASP A 532 -14.16 12.96 14.35
N GLU A 533 -13.52 13.79 15.20
CA GLU A 533 -13.57 13.60 16.66
C GLU A 533 -14.98 13.85 17.23
N VAL A 534 -15.71 14.83 16.73
CA VAL A 534 -17.09 15.11 17.12
C VAL A 534 -18.01 13.95 16.70
N LEU A 535 -17.89 13.48 15.45
CA LEU A 535 -18.67 12.34 14.96
C LEU A 535 -18.39 11.08 15.80
N GLY A 536 -17.12 10.82 16.12
CA GLY A 536 -16.73 9.70 16.96
C GLY A 536 -17.32 9.78 18.37
N ARG A 537 -17.32 10.97 19.01
CA ARG A 537 -17.93 11.18 20.34
C ARG A 537 -19.47 11.04 20.33
N LEU A 538 -20.09 11.35 19.21
CA LEU A 538 -21.54 11.19 19.01
C LEU A 538 -21.94 9.74 18.64
N GLY A 539 -20.98 8.81 18.56
CA GLY A 539 -21.24 7.42 18.14
C GLY A 539 -21.70 7.29 16.69
N LYS A 540 -21.42 8.30 15.84
CA LYS A 540 -21.74 8.30 14.41
C LYS A 540 -20.60 7.76 13.57
N LEU A 541 -20.86 7.54 12.27
CA LEU A 541 -19.84 7.14 11.31
C LEU A 541 -18.69 8.16 11.31
N ARG A 542 -17.48 7.71 11.61
CA ARG A 542 -16.27 8.54 11.57
C ARG A 542 -15.89 8.84 10.13
N LEU A 543 -15.28 9.99 9.90
CA LEU A 543 -14.79 10.44 8.60
C LEU A 543 -13.29 10.72 8.73
N PRO A 544 -12.41 9.70 8.56
CA PRO A 544 -10.98 9.87 8.75
C PRO A 544 -10.42 11.01 7.91
N PRO A 545 -9.76 12.02 8.51
CA PRO A 545 -9.28 13.23 7.80
C PRO A 545 -8.31 12.93 6.66
N LEU A 546 -7.52 11.84 6.79
CA LEU A 546 -6.64 11.37 5.73
C LEU A 546 -7.44 10.95 4.49
N GLY A 547 -8.57 10.25 4.68
CA GLY A 547 -9.49 9.89 3.61
C GLY A 547 -10.09 11.11 2.91
N VAL A 548 -10.46 12.14 3.67
CA VAL A 548 -10.93 13.42 3.11
C VAL A 548 -9.83 14.07 2.25
N GLY A 549 -8.60 14.13 2.76
CA GLY A 549 -7.46 14.67 2.02
C GLY A 549 -7.19 13.93 0.70
N ILE A 550 -7.23 12.61 0.72
CA ILE A 550 -7.08 11.76 -0.48
C ILE A 550 -8.22 12.04 -1.48
N GLY A 551 -9.45 12.20 -1.01
CA GLY A 551 -10.60 12.53 -1.84
C GLY A 551 -10.50 13.88 -2.54
N ILE A 552 -9.83 14.88 -1.93
CA ILE A 552 -9.51 16.17 -2.55
C ILE A 552 -8.35 16.04 -3.54
N TYR A 553 -7.33 15.27 -3.18
CA TYR A 553 -6.05 15.19 -3.89
C TYR A 553 -6.13 14.38 -5.20
N LEU A 554 -6.91 13.29 -5.21
CA LEU A 554 -7.04 12.41 -6.36
C LEU A 554 -8.10 12.89 -7.34
N PRO A 555 -7.96 12.55 -8.64
CA PRO A 555 -9.01 12.84 -9.63
C PRO A 555 -10.31 12.11 -9.30
N MET A 556 -11.43 12.70 -9.66
CA MET A 556 -12.77 12.15 -9.39
C MET A 556 -12.94 10.76 -10.00
N SER A 557 -12.38 10.52 -11.19
CA SER A 557 -12.46 9.22 -11.87
C SER A 557 -11.84 8.07 -11.06
N ALA A 558 -10.86 8.35 -10.22
CA ALA A 558 -10.29 7.36 -9.31
C ALA A 558 -11.13 7.20 -8.02
N ILE A 559 -11.64 8.30 -7.46
CA ILE A 559 -12.32 8.29 -6.16
C ILE A 559 -13.74 7.74 -6.25
N LEU A 560 -14.51 8.13 -7.26
CA LEU A 560 -15.93 7.78 -7.34
C LEU A 560 -16.19 6.25 -7.34
N PRO A 561 -15.45 5.43 -8.12
CA PRO A 561 -15.63 3.97 -8.04
C PRO A 561 -15.19 3.37 -6.69
N VAL A 562 -14.22 3.96 -5.99
CA VAL A 562 -13.86 3.55 -4.62
C VAL A 562 -15.01 3.83 -3.66
N VAL A 563 -15.65 4.99 -3.75
CA VAL A 563 -16.84 5.33 -2.94
C VAL A 563 -17.98 4.33 -3.22
N ILE A 564 -18.27 4.05 -4.48
CA ILE A 564 -19.30 3.07 -4.88
C ILE A 564 -18.96 1.69 -4.33
N GLY A 565 -17.71 1.26 -4.45
CA GLY A 565 -17.22 0.00 -3.92
C GLY A 565 -17.38 -0.11 -2.40
N SER A 566 -17.12 0.98 -1.66
CA SER A 566 -17.29 1.00 -0.20
C SER A 566 -18.74 0.86 0.24
N VAL A 567 -19.67 1.44 -0.52
CA VAL A 567 -21.11 1.30 -0.29
C VAL A 567 -21.58 -0.13 -0.60
N ILE A 568 -21.14 -0.71 -1.73
CA ILE A 568 -21.45 -2.10 -2.09
C ILE A 568 -20.89 -3.06 -1.04
N GLY A 569 -19.64 -2.86 -0.61
CA GLY A 569 -18.98 -3.63 0.45
C GLY A 569 -19.78 -3.60 1.75
N HIS A 570 -20.21 -2.43 2.18
CA HIS A 570 -21.04 -2.26 3.38
C HIS A 570 -22.35 -3.07 3.31
N PHE A 571 -23.07 -3.01 2.19
CA PHE A 571 -24.28 -3.82 2.01
C PHE A 571 -23.98 -5.32 1.96
N TYR A 572 -22.83 -5.71 1.40
CA TYR A 572 -22.41 -7.11 1.42
C TYR A 572 -22.08 -7.57 2.84
N GLU A 573 -21.33 -6.81 3.62
CA GLU A 573 -21.01 -7.12 5.02
C GLU A 573 -22.25 -7.20 5.89
N ALA A 574 -23.18 -6.23 5.76
CA ALA A 574 -24.46 -6.26 6.46
C ALA A 574 -25.31 -7.49 6.10
N TRP A 575 -25.19 -8.01 4.88
CA TRP A 575 -25.78 -9.27 4.48
C TRP A 575 -25.04 -10.46 5.10
N ALA A 576 -23.71 -10.46 5.10
CA ALA A 576 -22.86 -11.52 5.64
C ALA A 576 -23.10 -11.71 7.14
N ASP A 577 -23.25 -10.63 7.89
CA ASP A 577 -23.49 -10.64 9.35
C ASP A 577 -24.80 -11.36 9.75
N ARG A 578 -25.71 -11.53 8.82
CA ARG A 578 -27.00 -12.22 9.04
C ARG A 578 -26.93 -13.71 8.69
N ARG A 579 -25.76 -14.25 8.32
CA ARG A 579 -25.57 -15.65 7.95
C ARG A 579 -25.13 -16.49 9.15
N GLY A 580 -25.40 -17.79 9.08
CA GLY A 580 -25.01 -18.73 10.14
C GLY A 580 -23.48 -18.81 10.29
N ASP A 581 -22.73 -18.68 9.18
CA ASP A 581 -21.28 -18.52 9.17
C ASP A 581 -20.91 -17.14 8.61
N ALA A 582 -20.99 -16.13 9.46
CA ALA A 582 -20.71 -14.74 9.10
C ALA A 582 -19.25 -14.54 8.72
N GLU A 583 -18.33 -15.27 9.36
CA GLU A 583 -16.88 -15.15 9.12
C GLU A 583 -16.50 -15.66 7.73
N PHE A 584 -16.99 -16.84 7.37
CA PHE A 584 -16.82 -17.38 6.02
C PHE A 584 -17.41 -16.43 4.96
N ALA A 585 -18.62 -15.90 5.21
CA ALA A 585 -19.29 -14.97 4.30
C ALA A 585 -18.47 -13.69 4.09
N ARG A 586 -17.96 -13.07 5.15
CA ARG A 586 -17.09 -11.87 5.07
C ARG A 586 -15.80 -12.18 4.30
N ARG A 587 -15.16 -13.31 4.58
CA ARG A 587 -13.95 -13.78 3.88
C ARG A 587 -14.18 -13.90 2.38
N MET A 588 -15.33 -14.42 1.96
CA MET A 588 -15.69 -14.49 0.53
C MET A 588 -15.85 -13.09 -0.11
N GLY A 589 -16.31 -12.11 0.65
CA GLY A 589 -16.34 -10.70 0.23
C GLY A 589 -14.95 -10.14 -0.01
N VAL A 590 -14.04 -10.35 0.94
CA VAL A 590 -12.62 -9.94 0.82
C VAL A 590 -11.96 -10.59 -0.40
N LEU A 591 -12.15 -11.90 -0.62
CA LEU A 591 -11.61 -12.61 -1.78
C LEU A 591 -12.23 -12.16 -3.10
N THR A 592 -13.52 -11.76 -3.11
CA THR A 592 -14.16 -11.12 -4.27
C THR A 592 -13.45 -9.82 -4.62
N ALA A 593 -13.31 -8.92 -3.67
CA ALA A 593 -12.63 -7.65 -3.85
C ALA A 593 -11.18 -7.83 -4.29
N THR A 594 -10.44 -8.74 -3.65
CA THR A 594 -9.05 -9.06 -4.01
C THR A 594 -8.96 -9.60 -5.43
N GLY A 595 -9.87 -10.51 -5.84
CA GLY A 595 -9.90 -11.02 -7.21
C GLY A 595 -10.09 -9.90 -8.23
N LEU A 596 -11.02 -8.98 -7.99
CA LEU A 596 -11.25 -7.81 -8.85
C LEU A 596 -9.99 -6.94 -8.99
N ILE A 597 -9.29 -6.69 -7.88
CA ILE A 597 -8.06 -5.90 -7.87
C ILE A 597 -6.94 -6.61 -8.64
N VAL A 598 -6.67 -7.87 -8.29
CA VAL A 598 -5.56 -8.65 -8.85
C VAL A 598 -5.73 -8.83 -10.35
N GLY A 599 -6.94 -9.12 -10.82
CA GLY A 599 -7.20 -9.33 -12.24
C GLY A 599 -6.87 -8.09 -13.08
N GLU A 600 -7.46 -6.94 -12.77
CA GLU A 600 -7.20 -5.70 -13.51
C GLU A 600 -5.74 -5.25 -13.39
N SER A 601 -5.16 -5.37 -12.20
CA SER A 601 -3.79 -4.92 -11.97
C SER A 601 -2.76 -5.78 -12.72
N LEU A 602 -2.93 -7.10 -12.73
CA LEU A 602 -2.05 -7.99 -13.51
C LEU A 602 -2.21 -7.76 -15.01
N TRP A 603 -3.45 -7.55 -15.47
CA TRP A 603 -3.65 -7.19 -16.87
C TRP A 603 -3.00 -5.84 -17.19
N GLY A 604 -3.07 -4.85 -16.29
CA GLY A 604 -2.39 -3.56 -16.44
C GLY A 604 -0.88 -3.69 -16.64
N VAL A 605 -0.22 -4.58 -15.88
CA VAL A 605 1.21 -4.89 -16.05
C VAL A 605 1.47 -5.64 -17.37
N ALA A 606 0.64 -6.63 -17.71
CA ALA A 606 0.76 -7.36 -18.98
C ALA A 606 0.56 -6.42 -20.17
N PHE A 607 -0.43 -5.54 -20.12
CA PHE A 607 -0.70 -4.54 -21.16
C PHE A 607 0.44 -3.53 -21.29
N ALA A 608 1.07 -3.12 -20.20
CA ALA A 608 2.28 -2.32 -20.24
C ALA A 608 3.40 -3.00 -21.06
N GLY A 609 3.55 -4.32 -20.91
CA GLY A 609 4.47 -5.11 -21.75
C GLY A 609 4.12 -5.04 -23.25
N ILE A 610 2.84 -5.10 -23.58
CA ILE A 610 2.36 -4.99 -24.98
C ILE A 610 2.62 -3.58 -25.53
N VAL A 611 2.33 -2.52 -24.76
CA VAL A 611 2.61 -1.12 -25.13
C VAL A 611 4.10 -0.90 -25.37
N ALA A 612 4.94 -1.32 -24.42
CA ALA A 612 6.39 -1.18 -24.52
C ALA A 612 6.97 -1.93 -25.75
N ALA A 613 6.47 -3.14 -26.03
CA ALA A 613 6.92 -3.94 -27.17
C ALA A 613 6.43 -3.42 -28.51
N SER A 614 5.23 -2.84 -28.57
CA SER A 614 4.62 -2.34 -29.81
C SER A 614 5.04 -0.89 -30.15
N GLY A 615 5.48 -0.10 -29.17
CA GLY A 615 5.74 1.33 -29.31
C GLY A 615 4.48 2.16 -29.60
N SER A 616 3.29 1.61 -29.37
CA SER A 616 1.99 2.24 -29.62
C SER A 616 1.24 2.47 -28.34
N ASP A 617 0.61 3.63 -28.17
CA ASP A 617 -0.21 3.95 -27.00
C ASP A 617 -1.53 3.16 -26.94
N ALA A 618 -1.97 2.58 -28.06
CA ALA A 618 -3.21 1.84 -28.16
C ALA A 618 -3.08 0.60 -29.07
N PRO A 619 -2.18 -0.36 -28.76
CA PRO A 619 -1.86 -1.49 -29.61
C PRO A 619 -3.01 -2.46 -29.85
N MET A 620 -4.01 -2.45 -28.97
CA MET A 620 -5.17 -3.36 -29.04
C MET A 620 -6.46 -2.68 -29.49
N ALA A 621 -6.43 -1.39 -29.87
CA ALA A 621 -7.61 -0.67 -30.32
C ALA A 621 -8.23 -1.29 -31.58
N LEU A 622 -9.47 -1.74 -31.49
CA LEU A 622 -10.23 -2.31 -32.62
C LEU A 622 -11.14 -1.28 -33.29
N VAL A 623 -11.49 -0.22 -32.58
CA VAL A 623 -12.39 0.85 -33.03
C VAL A 623 -11.79 2.22 -32.76
N GLY A 624 -12.16 3.20 -33.62
CA GLY A 624 -11.72 4.59 -33.46
C GLY A 624 -12.67 5.43 -32.63
N ASP A 625 -12.39 6.74 -32.55
CA ASP A 625 -13.10 7.71 -31.70
C ASP A 625 -14.60 7.85 -32.04
N GLY A 626 -15.02 7.51 -33.28
CA GLY A 626 -16.43 7.47 -33.65
C GLY A 626 -17.29 6.45 -32.87
N PHE A 627 -16.65 5.49 -32.18
CA PHE A 627 -17.33 4.49 -31.34
C PHE A 627 -17.41 4.90 -29.84
N ALA A 628 -16.96 6.10 -29.47
CA ALA A 628 -16.86 6.52 -28.06
C ALA A 628 -18.22 6.48 -27.32
N THR A 629 -19.32 6.93 -27.95
CA THR A 629 -20.65 6.92 -27.31
C THR A 629 -21.19 5.50 -27.09
N PRO A 630 -21.20 4.59 -28.09
CA PRO A 630 -21.55 3.19 -27.87
C PRO A 630 -20.64 2.50 -26.82
N ALA A 631 -19.34 2.77 -26.85
CA ALA A 631 -18.40 2.23 -25.86
C ALA A 631 -18.72 2.68 -24.44
N LEU A 632 -19.11 3.95 -24.26
CA LEU A 632 -19.48 4.51 -22.95
C LEU A 632 -20.76 3.85 -22.43
N VAL A 633 -21.82 3.84 -23.22
CA VAL A 633 -23.11 3.29 -22.81
C VAL A 633 -23.02 1.78 -22.57
N GLY A 634 -22.46 1.05 -23.53
CA GLY A 634 -22.30 -0.40 -23.44
C GLY A 634 -21.34 -0.79 -22.30
N GLY A 635 -20.24 -0.05 -22.14
CA GLY A 635 -19.28 -0.26 -21.06
C GLY A 635 -19.88 -0.05 -19.68
N THR A 636 -20.64 1.02 -19.48
CA THR A 636 -21.31 1.31 -18.21
C THR A 636 -22.34 0.23 -17.86
N ILE A 637 -23.19 -0.17 -18.82
CA ILE A 637 -24.16 -1.23 -18.60
C ILE A 637 -23.47 -2.56 -18.27
N LEU A 638 -22.43 -2.93 -19.03
CA LEU A 638 -21.67 -4.16 -18.80
C LEU A 638 -20.99 -4.15 -17.43
N PHE A 639 -20.38 -3.04 -17.04
CA PHE A 639 -19.72 -2.88 -15.74
C PHE A 639 -20.69 -3.08 -14.58
N LEU A 640 -21.86 -2.44 -14.63
CA LEU A 640 -22.89 -2.58 -13.61
C LEU A 640 -23.47 -4.00 -13.57
N ALA A 641 -23.74 -4.59 -14.74
CA ALA A 641 -24.25 -5.95 -14.84
C ALA A 641 -23.27 -6.98 -14.30
N LEU A 642 -21.98 -6.87 -14.65
CA LEU A 642 -20.93 -7.76 -14.13
C LEU A 642 -20.74 -7.56 -12.62
N THR A 643 -20.74 -6.34 -12.12
CA THR A 643 -20.67 -6.06 -10.67
C THR A 643 -21.81 -6.79 -9.94
N ALA A 644 -23.05 -6.60 -10.38
CA ALA A 644 -24.20 -7.27 -9.79
C ALA A 644 -24.12 -8.80 -9.90
N PHE A 645 -23.67 -9.33 -11.03
CA PHE A 645 -23.50 -10.77 -11.25
C PHE A 645 -22.46 -11.37 -10.31
N LEU A 646 -21.28 -10.76 -10.20
CA LEU A 646 -20.16 -11.26 -9.39
C LEU A 646 -20.52 -11.30 -7.90
N TYR A 647 -21.08 -10.23 -7.35
CA TYR A 647 -21.53 -10.22 -5.96
C TYR A 647 -22.70 -11.20 -5.70
N ARG A 648 -23.66 -11.34 -6.63
CA ARG A 648 -24.72 -12.36 -6.54
C ARG A 648 -24.14 -13.78 -6.58
N ARG A 649 -23.16 -14.04 -7.44
CA ARG A 649 -22.49 -15.33 -7.53
C ARG A 649 -21.78 -15.67 -6.22
N THR A 650 -21.02 -14.74 -5.65
CA THR A 650 -20.35 -14.94 -4.35
C THR A 650 -21.37 -15.24 -3.26
N ARG A 651 -22.47 -14.48 -3.19
CA ARG A 651 -23.55 -14.73 -2.22
C ARG A 651 -24.16 -16.13 -2.37
N LYS A 652 -24.36 -16.62 -3.59
CA LYS A 652 -24.85 -17.98 -3.84
C LYS A 652 -23.87 -19.10 -3.43
N LEU A 653 -22.58 -18.85 -3.44
CA LEU A 653 -21.56 -19.80 -2.99
C LEU A 653 -21.46 -19.91 -1.47
N VAL A 654 -21.88 -18.87 -0.79
CA VAL A 654 -21.95 -18.83 0.68
C VAL A 654 -23.20 -19.56 1.21
N GLY A 655 -24.31 -19.53 0.49
CA GLY A 655 -25.57 -20.16 0.85
C GLY A 655 -26.71 -19.17 0.96
#